data_820daaad43732a9eea4e36742b3e5f39
#
_entry.id   820daaad43732a9eea4e36742b3e5f39
#
_cell.length_a   1.000
_cell.length_b   1.000
_cell.length_c   1.000
_cell.angle_alpha   90.00
_cell.angle_beta   90.00
_cell.angle_gamma   90.00
#
_symmetry.space_group_name_H-M   'P 1'
#
loop_
_entity.id
_entity.type
_entity.pdbx_description
1 polymer ?
#
loop_
_entity_poly.entity_id
_entity_poly.type
_entity_poly.pdbx_seq_one_letter_code
_entity_poly.pdbx_strand_id
1 'polypeptide(L)'
;MKGHAKRWLSMLVVLCMIFTLAVPMYAAAQTEDITILYTNDIHTYINNGQVGDGDQAHDSWSYSRLASYKESLGENTLLVDCGDHIQGTAYGSMDDGKNIIELMKYAGYDLATLGNHEFDYGMMRALDVAQNSGFPYVSCNFYEEKDGIRGDNVLDSYKIFERDGVKIAFVGITTPESFTKSTPSYFQDENGNYIYGISGGSDGKALYDDVQKSIDEAKAAGADYVIALGHLGIDTGSAPWRSTDVIANTSGLDAFIDGHSHSTVESDMIKDKDGNQVLLTQTGSYFGAVGKMTISADGVISTQLIEYADGVDREAATASIEDKWIAEIETKLGVVIGHADVTLNNYDAAGNRLVRMQETNTGDFAADALYYLFDDMDLDVDVAVMNGGGIRNTAITGDISYLACKDIHTFGNVACLQTVTGQQLLDALEWGAKDYPGESGGFLHVSGMTYEINPYIESTVQKDEKGVWTGGPTGEYRVRNVMIYDKDTDSYKPLDVNAKYNLAGYNYTLRDLGDGFAMFDGAVNVLDYVMEDYMVLANYIESFPADADSGLPTITAENSPYADVNGEGRITAKCSHDVEEAEVSGAVSATCTEDGYTGDRTCPTCKEVIKGETVKALGHEYKDGKCVRCGLVEAAVSEDQAQTPKTGDENQMGLYMIAMLLASACLAGTAVTAKNKR
;
A
#
# COMPACT_ATOMS: atom_id res chain seq x y z
N MET A 1 35.54 -64.68 53.41
CA MET A 1 35.92 -64.25 52.02
C MET A 1 34.82 -64.46 50.98
N LYS A 2 33.65 -65.02 51.24
CA LYS A 2 32.55 -65.24 50.20
C LYS A 2 31.55 -64.06 50.12
N GLY A 3 31.54 -63.13 51.03
CA GLY A 3 30.60 -61.99 51.04
C GLY A 3 31.05 -60.73 50.23
N HIS A 4 32.34 -60.55 50.13
CA HIS A 4 32.90 -59.34 49.39
C HIS A 4 32.92 -59.53 47.87
N ALA A 5 33.07 -60.74 47.36
CA ALA A 5 33.06 -61.02 45.91
C ALA A 5 31.69 -60.82 45.29
N LYS A 6 30.56 -61.09 45.98
CA LYS A 6 29.23 -60.80 45.49
C LYS A 6 28.88 -59.30 45.43
N ARG A 7 29.41 -58.50 46.37
CA ARG A 7 29.23 -57.02 46.35
C ARG A 7 30.00 -56.35 45.21
N TRP A 8 31.22 -56.81 44.94
CA TRP A 8 32.03 -56.30 43.81
C TRP A 8 31.44 -56.73 42.45
N LEU A 9 30.86 -57.93 42.34
CA LEU A 9 30.23 -58.39 41.11
C LEU A 9 28.92 -57.59 40.83
N SER A 10 28.14 -57.24 41.85
CA SER A 10 26.92 -56.43 41.74
C SER A 10 27.26 -54.98 41.40
N MET A 11 28.36 -54.40 41.95
CA MET A 11 28.85 -53.07 41.59
C MET A 11 29.37 -53.01 40.14
N LEU A 12 30.06 -54.08 39.70
CA LEU A 12 30.57 -54.14 38.31
C LEU A 12 29.45 -54.25 37.30
N VAL A 13 28.39 -55.02 37.61
CA VAL A 13 27.21 -55.12 36.71
C VAL A 13 26.40 -53.84 36.68
N VAL A 14 26.24 -53.11 37.79
CA VAL A 14 25.59 -51.78 37.83
C VAL A 14 26.48 -50.73 37.12
N LEU A 15 27.78 -50.77 37.23
CA LEU A 15 28.70 -49.89 36.51
C LEU A 15 28.69 -50.18 35.00
N CYS A 16 28.62 -51.44 34.57
CA CYS A 16 28.46 -51.82 33.17
C CYS A 16 27.07 -51.44 32.61
N MET A 17 25.98 -51.50 33.41
CA MET A 17 24.67 -51.02 32.98
C MET A 17 24.59 -49.50 32.89
N ILE A 18 25.35 -48.77 33.72
CA ILE A 18 25.42 -47.31 33.59
C ILE A 18 26.28 -46.90 32.37
N PHE A 19 27.30 -47.68 32.01
CA PHE A 19 28.10 -47.43 30.78
C PHE A 19 27.41 -47.84 29.48
N THR A 20 26.42 -48.74 29.51
CA THR A 20 25.65 -49.13 28.31
C THR A 20 24.43 -48.27 28.06
N LEU A 21 24.10 -47.31 28.96
CA LEU A 21 23.03 -46.32 28.75
C LEU A 21 23.54 -44.94 28.31
N ALA A 22 24.85 -44.73 28.26
CA ALA A 22 25.47 -43.58 27.63
C ALA A 22 26.07 -44.01 26.29
N VAL A 23 25.23 -44.47 25.36
CA VAL A 23 25.55 -44.31 23.94
C VAL A 23 25.39 -42.82 23.71
N PRO A 24 26.45 -42.04 23.41
CA PRO A 24 26.22 -40.73 22.82
C PRO A 24 25.40 -41.04 21.56
N MET A 25 24.18 -40.54 21.48
CA MET A 25 23.56 -40.34 20.20
C MET A 25 24.52 -39.34 19.51
N TYR A 26 25.43 -39.89 18.72
CA TYR A 26 26.03 -39.09 17.67
C TYR A 26 24.84 -38.73 16.77
N ALA A 27 24.37 -37.50 16.85
CA ALA A 27 23.65 -36.93 15.72
C ALA A 27 24.50 -37.26 14.50
N ALA A 28 23.90 -37.85 13.48
CA ALA A 28 24.60 -38.07 12.25
C ALA A 28 25.17 -36.72 11.83
N ALA A 29 26.48 -36.64 11.63
CA ALA A 29 27.09 -35.40 11.20
C ALA A 29 26.53 -35.09 9.80
N GLN A 30 26.00 -33.91 9.60
CA GLN A 30 25.64 -33.42 8.27
C GLN A 30 26.81 -33.62 7.33
N THR A 31 26.60 -34.24 6.18
CA THR A 31 27.64 -34.60 5.23
C THR A 31 27.57 -33.78 3.94
N GLU A 32 26.39 -33.23 3.64
CA GLU A 32 26.09 -32.42 2.47
C GLU A 32 25.41 -31.11 2.89
N ASP A 33 25.46 -30.12 2.02
CA ASP A 33 24.73 -28.88 2.21
C ASP A 33 23.22 -29.14 2.10
N ILE A 34 22.43 -28.48 2.93
CA ILE A 34 20.97 -28.49 2.85
C ILE A 34 20.53 -27.17 2.24
N THR A 35 19.66 -27.25 1.25
CA THR A 35 19.11 -26.09 0.56
C THR A 35 17.65 -25.88 0.96
N ILE A 36 17.29 -24.63 1.28
CA ILE A 36 15.91 -24.19 1.46
C ILE A 36 15.64 -23.12 0.42
N LEU A 37 14.84 -23.46 -0.58
CA LEU A 37 14.27 -22.47 -1.52
C LEU A 37 13.06 -21.84 -0.85
N TYR A 38 12.87 -20.54 -1.05
CA TYR A 38 11.73 -19.83 -0.47
C TYR A 38 11.19 -18.76 -1.39
N THR A 39 9.89 -18.52 -1.23
CA THR A 39 9.14 -17.45 -1.88
C THR A 39 8.26 -16.74 -0.86
N ASN A 40 7.86 -15.51 -1.17
CA ASN A 40 6.89 -14.72 -0.43
C ASN A 40 6.19 -13.75 -1.38
N ASP A 41 4.97 -13.33 -1.04
CA ASP A 41 4.25 -12.27 -1.76
C ASP A 41 4.20 -12.47 -3.29
N ILE A 42 4.00 -13.72 -3.73
CA ILE A 42 3.91 -14.04 -5.17
C ILE A 42 2.67 -13.36 -5.78
N HIS A 43 1.59 -13.19 -4.99
CA HIS A 43 0.37 -12.52 -5.41
C HIS A 43 -0.17 -13.02 -6.75
N THR A 44 -0.18 -14.34 -6.92
CA THR A 44 -0.70 -15.04 -8.11
C THR A 44 -0.05 -14.67 -9.44
N TYR A 45 1.11 -14.02 -9.41
CA TYR A 45 1.88 -13.77 -10.63
C TYR A 45 2.34 -15.08 -11.22
N ILE A 46 1.86 -15.36 -12.43
CA ILE A 46 2.29 -16.49 -13.26
C ILE A 46 3.03 -15.89 -14.45
N ASN A 47 4.34 -15.90 -14.40
CA ASN A 47 5.15 -15.34 -15.47
C ASN A 47 5.99 -16.46 -16.10
N ASN A 48 5.67 -16.85 -17.33
CA ASN A 48 6.38 -17.89 -18.09
C ASN A 48 7.25 -17.33 -19.22
N GLY A 49 7.36 -15.99 -19.29
CA GLY A 49 8.07 -15.26 -20.34
C GLY A 49 9.47 -14.80 -19.94
N GLN A 50 9.81 -13.64 -20.44
CA GLN A 50 11.07 -12.94 -20.16
C GLN A 50 10.77 -11.54 -19.62
N VAL A 51 11.71 -11.01 -18.82
CA VAL A 51 11.73 -9.63 -18.36
C VAL A 51 12.90 -8.90 -19.03
N GLY A 52 12.69 -7.61 -19.37
CA GLY A 52 13.66 -6.81 -20.13
C GLY A 52 13.57 -7.04 -21.65
N ASP A 53 14.34 -6.26 -22.40
CA ASP A 53 14.31 -6.23 -23.85
C ASP A 53 15.68 -6.55 -24.47
N GLY A 54 15.69 -7.21 -25.64
CA GLY A 54 16.87 -7.48 -26.45
C GLY A 54 17.96 -8.25 -25.69
N ASP A 55 19.19 -7.73 -25.71
CA ASP A 55 20.34 -8.38 -25.05
C ASP A 55 20.29 -8.29 -23.50
N GLN A 56 19.29 -7.61 -22.94
CA GLN A 56 19.02 -7.51 -21.50
C GLN A 56 17.79 -8.32 -21.07
N ALA A 57 17.26 -9.17 -21.97
CA ALA A 57 16.13 -10.03 -21.64
C ALA A 57 16.62 -11.23 -20.80
N HIS A 58 15.95 -11.46 -19.69
CA HIS A 58 16.20 -12.58 -18.77
C HIS A 58 14.96 -13.45 -18.61
N ASP A 59 15.13 -14.74 -18.41
CA ASP A 59 14.02 -15.64 -18.11
C ASP A 59 13.44 -15.32 -16.71
N SER A 60 12.14 -15.01 -16.66
CA SER A 60 11.44 -14.77 -15.39
C SER A 60 11.23 -16.07 -14.62
N TRP A 61 11.13 -15.97 -13.29
CA TRP A 61 10.69 -17.08 -12.49
C TRP A 61 9.21 -17.42 -12.76
N SER A 62 8.90 -18.72 -12.67
CA SER A 62 7.55 -19.27 -12.74
C SER A 62 7.48 -20.54 -11.90
N TYR A 63 6.28 -21.05 -11.62
CA TYR A 63 6.12 -22.31 -10.88
C TYR A 63 6.80 -23.49 -11.60
N SER A 64 6.72 -23.53 -12.92
CA SER A 64 7.35 -24.61 -13.72
C SER A 64 8.88 -24.54 -13.73
N ARG A 65 9.47 -23.34 -13.74
CA ARG A 65 10.93 -23.18 -13.61
C ARG A 65 11.40 -23.46 -12.19
N LEU A 66 10.63 -23.04 -11.18
CA LEU A 66 10.94 -23.32 -9.78
C LEU A 66 10.92 -24.82 -9.49
N ALA A 67 9.94 -25.57 -10.04
CA ALA A 67 9.89 -27.03 -9.97
C ALA A 67 11.17 -27.66 -10.49
N SER A 68 11.57 -27.30 -11.71
CA SER A 68 12.79 -27.80 -12.36
C SER A 68 14.05 -27.44 -11.59
N TYR A 69 14.13 -26.23 -11.07
CA TYR A 69 15.26 -25.77 -10.25
C TYR A 69 15.39 -26.56 -8.96
N LYS A 70 14.28 -26.77 -8.24
CA LYS A 70 14.23 -27.62 -7.03
C LYS A 70 14.73 -29.03 -7.34
N GLU A 71 14.23 -29.65 -8.42
CA GLU A 71 14.67 -31.00 -8.82
C GLU A 71 16.16 -31.06 -9.10
N SER A 72 16.73 -30.01 -9.74
CA SER A 72 18.15 -29.95 -10.09
C SER A 72 19.09 -29.90 -8.87
N LEU A 73 18.57 -29.43 -7.71
CA LEU A 73 19.32 -29.32 -6.46
C LEU A 73 19.31 -30.60 -5.61
N GLY A 74 18.42 -31.56 -5.94
CA GLY A 74 18.40 -32.89 -5.33
C GLY A 74 17.56 -32.99 -4.03
N GLU A 75 17.66 -34.16 -3.37
CA GLU A 75 16.76 -34.56 -2.28
C GLU A 75 16.94 -33.76 -0.98
N ASN A 76 18.12 -33.12 -0.79
CA ASN A 76 18.38 -32.28 0.38
C ASN A 76 17.82 -30.86 0.23
N THR A 77 16.84 -30.68 -0.66
CA THR A 77 16.20 -29.38 -0.92
C THR A 77 14.78 -29.36 -0.37
N LEU A 78 14.45 -28.28 0.34
CA LEU A 78 13.09 -27.92 0.74
C LEU A 78 12.64 -26.68 -0.05
N LEU A 79 11.33 -26.54 -0.30
CA LEU A 79 10.72 -25.36 -0.90
C LEU A 79 9.59 -24.89 -0.01
N VAL A 80 9.66 -23.65 0.50
CA VAL A 80 8.72 -23.08 1.45
C VAL A 80 8.19 -21.73 0.98
N ASP A 81 7.01 -21.33 1.48
CA ASP A 81 6.39 -20.05 1.14
C ASP A 81 5.96 -19.28 2.39
N CYS A 82 6.14 -17.95 2.37
CA CYS A 82 5.85 -17.05 3.48
C CYS A 82 4.49 -16.34 3.37
N GLY A 83 3.55 -16.85 2.56
CA GLY A 83 2.19 -16.29 2.44
C GLY A 83 2.01 -15.27 1.32
N ASP A 84 0.76 -14.81 1.17
CA ASP A 84 0.29 -13.91 0.12
C ASP A 84 0.48 -14.49 -1.30
N HIS A 85 0.05 -15.73 -1.49
CA HIS A 85 0.21 -16.42 -2.78
C HIS A 85 -1.10 -16.63 -3.54
N ILE A 86 -2.31 -16.57 -2.91
CA ILE A 86 -3.58 -16.88 -3.60
C ILE A 86 -4.30 -15.69 -4.20
N GLN A 87 -3.94 -14.45 -3.84
CA GLN A 87 -4.60 -13.22 -4.26
C GLN A 87 -3.58 -12.26 -4.87
N GLY A 88 -3.97 -11.49 -5.91
CA GLY A 88 -3.12 -10.42 -6.49
C GLY A 88 -3.37 -10.10 -7.95
N THR A 89 -3.71 -11.06 -8.81
CA THR A 89 -4.01 -10.87 -10.23
C THR A 89 -5.28 -11.62 -10.64
N ALA A 90 -5.69 -11.48 -11.90
CA ALA A 90 -6.80 -12.26 -12.46
C ALA A 90 -6.59 -13.78 -12.30
N TYR A 91 -5.34 -14.24 -12.30
CA TYR A 91 -5.03 -15.66 -12.16
C TYR A 91 -5.40 -16.25 -10.80
N GLY A 92 -5.46 -15.43 -9.75
CA GLY A 92 -5.98 -15.85 -8.44
C GLY A 92 -7.45 -15.54 -8.26
N SER A 93 -7.88 -14.32 -8.59
CA SER A 93 -9.24 -13.85 -8.27
C SER A 93 -10.34 -14.52 -9.10
N MET A 94 -10.03 -15.12 -10.24
CA MET A 94 -11.02 -15.80 -11.08
C MET A 94 -11.49 -17.16 -10.55
N ASP A 95 -10.81 -17.72 -9.57
CA ASP A 95 -11.17 -19.02 -8.97
C ASP A 95 -10.81 -19.14 -7.47
N ASP A 96 -10.67 -17.99 -6.78
CA ASP A 96 -10.29 -17.90 -5.37
C ASP A 96 -8.95 -18.60 -5.08
N GLY A 97 -7.98 -18.48 -6.00
CA GLY A 97 -6.63 -19.03 -5.88
C GLY A 97 -6.51 -20.55 -6.02
N LYS A 98 -7.54 -21.26 -6.53
CA LYS A 98 -7.50 -22.74 -6.64
C LYS A 98 -6.42 -23.23 -7.57
N ASN A 99 -6.30 -22.64 -8.76
CA ASN A 99 -5.26 -23.02 -9.71
C ASN A 99 -3.85 -22.66 -9.23
N ILE A 100 -3.71 -21.60 -8.43
CA ILE A 100 -2.42 -21.24 -7.82
C ILE A 100 -1.97 -22.33 -6.82
N ILE A 101 -2.86 -22.80 -5.96
CA ILE A 101 -2.56 -23.91 -5.03
C ILE A 101 -2.21 -25.18 -5.80
N GLU A 102 -2.89 -25.46 -6.91
CA GLU A 102 -2.53 -26.59 -7.79
C GLU A 102 -1.12 -26.43 -8.37
N LEU A 103 -0.76 -25.25 -8.86
CA LEU A 103 0.58 -24.93 -9.35
C LEU A 103 1.65 -25.07 -8.26
N MET A 104 1.41 -24.55 -7.05
CA MET A 104 2.31 -24.72 -5.90
C MET A 104 2.54 -26.19 -5.56
N LYS A 105 1.48 -26.99 -5.58
CA LYS A 105 1.57 -28.43 -5.35
C LYS A 105 2.42 -29.12 -6.41
N TYR A 106 2.24 -28.81 -7.70
CA TYR A 106 3.06 -29.37 -8.80
C TYR A 106 4.49 -28.83 -8.77
N ALA A 107 4.71 -27.59 -8.36
CA ALA A 107 6.06 -27.05 -8.14
C ALA A 107 6.78 -27.70 -6.95
N GLY A 108 6.04 -28.46 -6.13
CA GLY A 108 6.60 -29.27 -5.06
C GLY A 108 6.88 -28.48 -3.79
N TYR A 109 6.02 -27.52 -3.41
CA TYR A 109 6.12 -26.87 -2.11
C TYR A 109 5.98 -27.88 -0.97
N ASP A 110 6.89 -27.77 0.00
CA ASP A 110 6.94 -28.64 1.18
C ASP A 110 6.17 -28.04 2.37
N LEU A 111 6.06 -26.71 2.43
CA LEU A 111 5.46 -25.98 3.57
C LEU A 111 5.07 -24.56 3.15
N ALA A 112 4.02 -24.03 3.79
CA ALA A 112 3.68 -22.60 3.72
C ALA A 112 3.21 -22.05 5.08
N THR A 113 3.17 -20.73 5.21
CA THR A 113 2.42 -20.02 6.24
C THR A 113 1.30 -19.20 5.59
N LEU A 114 0.43 -18.60 6.42
CA LEU A 114 -0.63 -17.70 5.95
C LEU A 114 -0.13 -16.26 6.00
N GLY A 115 -0.27 -15.53 4.89
CA GLY A 115 -0.25 -14.08 4.88
C GLY A 115 -1.63 -13.49 5.17
N ASN A 116 -1.80 -12.19 4.97
CA ASN A 116 -3.11 -11.55 5.14
C ASN A 116 -4.03 -11.81 3.95
N HIS A 117 -3.49 -11.97 2.76
CA HIS A 117 -4.29 -12.18 1.55
C HIS A 117 -4.81 -13.61 1.36
N GLU A 118 -4.40 -14.57 2.17
CA GLU A 118 -5.05 -15.87 2.22
C GLU A 118 -6.48 -15.78 2.80
N PHE A 119 -6.82 -14.72 3.53
CA PHE A 119 -8.16 -14.50 4.07
C PHE A 119 -9.10 -13.72 3.14
N ASP A 120 -8.64 -13.15 2.03
CA ASP A 120 -9.42 -12.26 1.17
C ASP A 120 -10.64 -12.91 0.50
N TYR A 121 -10.60 -14.22 0.31
CA TYR A 121 -11.75 -15.00 -0.19
C TYR A 121 -12.59 -15.61 0.94
N GLY A 122 -12.46 -15.06 2.16
CA GLY A 122 -13.16 -15.45 3.36
C GLY A 122 -12.50 -16.59 4.15
N MET A 123 -12.84 -16.69 5.43
CA MET A 123 -12.25 -17.64 6.37
C MET A 123 -12.36 -19.10 5.91
N MET A 124 -13.52 -19.48 5.35
CA MET A 124 -13.71 -20.86 4.86
C MET A 124 -12.73 -21.23 3.74
N ARG A 125 -12.38 -20.26 2.88
CA ARG A 125 -11.39 -20.51 1.83
C ARG A 125 -9.98 -20.57 2.40
N ALA A 126 -9.62 -19.70 3.33
CA ALA A 126 -8.33 -19.76 4.03
C ALA A 126 -8.10 -21.11 4.70
N LEU A 127 -9.12 -21.62 5.40
CA LEU A 127 -9.08 -22.94 6.04
C LEU A 127 -8.97 -24.09 5.01
N ASP A 128 -9.71 -24.01 3.90
CA ASP A 128 -9.64 -24.99 2.81
C ASP A 128 -8.23 -25.04 2.19
N VAL A 129 -7.64 -23.88 1.93
CA VAL A 129 -6.25 -23.77 1.45
C VAL A 129 -5.29 -24.43 2.42
N ALA A 130 -5.37 -24.07 3.70
CA ALA A 130 -4.44 -24.60 4.71
C ALA A 130 -4.57 -26.11 4.93
N GLN A 131 -5.77 -26.68 4.75
CA GLN A 131 -6.05 -28.10 5.03
C GLN A 131 -5.97 -29.01 3.80
N ASN A 132 -6.22 -28.49 2.59
CA ASN A 132 -6.41 -29.28 1.38
C ASN A 132 -5.44 -28.97 0.24
N SER A 133 -4.44 -28.09 0.44
CA SER A 133 -3.40 -27.74 -0.57
C SER A 133 -2.56 -28.93 -1.06
N GLY A 134 -2.41 -29.96 -0.23
CA GLY A 134 -1.54 -31.11 -0.50
C GLY A 134 -0.14 -30.96 0.11
N PHE A 135 0.17 -29.87 0.76
CA PHE A 135 1.33 -29.61 1.62
C PHE A 135 0.88 -28.89 2.89
N PRO A 136 1.60 -29.03 4.03
CA PRO A 136 1.18 -28.45 5.30
C PRO A 136 1.29 -26.91 5.32
N TYR A 137 0.44 -26.29 6.16
CA TYR A 137 0.57 -24.90 6.59
C TYR A 137 0.86 -24.85 8.08
N VAL A 138 1.58 -23.83 8.54
CA VAL A 138 1.90 -23.60 9.95
C VAL A 138 1.59 -22.15 10.34
N SER A 139 1.08 -21.99 11.59
CA SER A 139 0.92 -20.66 12.21
C SER A 139 0.83 -20.84 13.73
N CYS A 140 1.75 -20.23 14.46
CA CYS A 140 1.81 -20.35 15.91
C CYS A 140 0.86 -19.40 16.65
N ASN A 141 0.34 -18.39 15.96
CA ASN A 141 -0.42 -17.30 16.55
C ASN A 141 -1.84 -17.14 15.98
N PHE A 142 -2.29 -18.00 15.06
CA PHE A 142 -3.66 -18.05 14.56
C PHE A 142 -4.47 -19.09 15.34
N TYR A 143 -5.57 -18.68 15.99
CA TYR A 143 -6.31 -19.50 16.94
C TYR A 143 -7.83 -19.30 16.82
N GLU A 144 -8.59 -20.29 17.32
CA GLU A 144 -10.03 -20.15 17.52
C GLU A 144 -10.32 -19.24 18.72
N GLU A 145 -11.35 -18.40 18.62
CA GLU A 145 -11.79 -17.51 19.69
C GLU A 145 -13.25 -17.78 20.05
N LYS A 146 -13.57 -17.77 21.32
CA LYS A 146 -14.94 -17.89 21.79
C LYS A 146 -15.19 -16.99 23.00
N ASP A 147 -16.18 -16.13 22.88
CA ASP A 147 -16.58 -15.19 23.94
C ASP A 147 -15.38 -14.34 24.44
N GLY A 148 -14.48 -13.93 23.54
CA GLY A 148 -13.25 -13.20 23.85
C GLY A 148 -12.17 -14.05 24.53
N ILE A 149 -12.31 -15.37 24.53
CA ILE A 149 -11.36 -16.32 25.15
C ILE A 149 -10.65 -17.08 24.02
N ARG A 150 -9.32 -17.01 24.03
CA ARG A 150 -8.46 -17.80 23.14
C ARG A 150 -8.69 -19.29 23.32
N GLY A 151 -8.93 -20.00 22.23
CA GLY A 151 -8.98 -21.45 22.11
C GLY A 151 -7.66 -22.06 21.64
N ASP A 152 -7.77 -23.20 20.96
CA ASP A 152 -6.63 -23.90 20.36
C ASP A 152 -6.14 -23.19 19.10
N ASN A 153 -4.89 -23.40 18.72
CA ASN A 153 -4.38 -22.94 17.44
C ASN A 153 -5.10 -23.67 16.31
N VAL A 154 -5.42 -22.95 15.24
CA VAL A 154 -6.10 -23.49 14.04
C VAL A 154 -5.17 -24.39 13.23
N LEU A 155 -3.87 -24.07 13.23
CA LEU A 155 -2.82 -24.80 12.53
C LEU A 155 -1.74 -25.28 13.50
N ASP A 156 -0.90 -26.24 13.07
CA ASP A 156 0.31 -26.58 13.79
C ASP A 156 1.21 -25.36 13.92
N SER A 157 1.81 -25.16 15.10
CA SER A 157 2.66 -24.00 15.35
C SER A 157 3.98 -24.05 14.58
N TYR A 158 4.47 -25.27 14.33
CA TYR A 158 5.71 -25.51 13.60
C TYR A 158 5.68 -26.87 12.91
N LYS A 159 6.60 -27.06 11.94
CA LYS A 159 6.84 -28.34 11.26
C LYS A 159 8.32 -28.66 11.26
N ILE A 160 8.67 -29.93 11.55
CA ILE A 160 10.06 -30.40 11.46
C ILE A 160 10.23 -31.26 10.21
N PHE A 161 11.27 -30.94 9.44
CA PHE A 161 11.78 -31.76 8.34
C PHE A 161 13.15 -32.30 8.70
N GLU A 162 13.46 -33.50 8.24
CA GLU A 162 14.78 -34.11 8.39
C GLU A 162 15.44 -34.25 7.01
N ARG A 163 16.63 -33.68 6.87
CA ARG A 163 17.47 -33.78 5.66
C ARG A 163 18.89 -34.11 6.10
N ASP A 164 19.52 -35.07 5.46
CA ASP A 164 20.88 -35.56 5.80
C ASP A 164 21.11 -35.78 7.32
N GLY A 165 20.08 -36.24 8.02
CA GLY A 165 20.11 -36.48 9.48
C GLY A 165 19.97 -35.23 10.35
N VAL A 166 19.80 -34.05 9.77
CA VAL A 166 19.57 -32.77 10.42
C VAL A 166 18.09 -32.45 10.49
N LYS A 167 17.60 -32.05 11.66
CA LYS A 167 16.22 -31.66 11.90
C LYS A 167 16.07 -30.15 11.85
N ILE A 168 15.31 -29.66 10.89
CA ILE A 168 15.02 -28.25 10.70
C ILE A 168 13.55 -28.00 11.03
N ALA A 169 13.29 -27.17 12.03
CA ALA A 169 11.95 -26.75 12.39
C ALA A 169 11.64 -25.40 11.72
N PHE A 170 10.47 -25.30 11.12
CA PHE A 170 9.90 -24.05 10.64
C PHE A 170 8.74 -23.64 11.56
N VAL A 171 8.85 -22.49 12.20
CA VAL A 171 7.81 -21.87 13.03
C VAL A 171 7.01 -20.90 12.16
N GLY A 172 5.71 -21.16 11.94
CA GLY A 172 4.85 -20.30 11.14
C GLY A 172 4.36 -19.08 11.93
N ILE A 173 4.30 -17.92 11.29
CA ILE A 173 3.85 -16.68 11.93
C ILE A 173 2.99 -15.89 10.94
N THR A 174 1.70 -15.69 11.30
CA THR A 174 0.74 -14.89 10.53
C THR A 174 0.67 -13.47 11.07
N THR A 175 0.63 -12.46 10.21
CA THR A 175 0.57 -11.06 10.66
C THR A 175 -0.75 -10.73 11.38
N PRO A 176 -0.69 -10.07 12.55
CA PRO A 176 -1.89 -9.53 13.19
C PRO A 176 -2.61 -8.48 12.34
N GLU A 177 -1.93 -7.86 11.37
CA GLU A 177 -2.53 -6.92 10.43
C GLU A 177 -3.59 -7.56 9.51
N SER A 178 -3.68 -8.91 9.46
CA SER A 178 -4.70 -9.62 8.68
C SER A 178 -6.13 -9.19 9.02
N PHE A 179 -6.39 -8.73 10.25
CA PHE A 179 -7.70 -8.18 10.61
C PHE A 179 -8.11 -6.97 9.79
N THR A 180 -7.16 -6.12 9.39
CA THR A 180 -7.44 -4.86 8.67
C THR A 180 -6.90 -4.88 7.24
N LYS A 181 -5.87 -5.66 6.96
CA LYS A 181 -5.31 -5.81 5.60
C LYS A 181 -6.08 -6.83 4.75
N SER A 182 -6.94 -7.63 5.38
CA SER A 182 -8.04 -8.35 4.77
C SER A 182 -9.36 -7.77 5.26
N THR A 183 -10.38 -8.57 5.49
CA THR A 183 -11.71 -8.11 5.88
C THR A 183 -12.03 -8.52 7.32
N PRO A 184 -12.21 -7.58 8.27
CA PRO A 184 -12.46 -7.90 9.69
C PRO A 184 -13.62 -8.85 9.92
N SER A 185 -14.71 -8.73 9.15
CA SER A 185 -15.89 -9.60 9.28
C SER A 185 -15.63 -11.07 8.98
N TYR A 186 -14.56 -11.42 8.26
CA TYR A 186 -14.21 -12.82 8.01
C TYR A 186 -13.71 -13.56 9.24
N PHE A 187 -13.30 -12.85 10.28
CA PHE A 187 -12.89 -13.39 11.57
C PHE A 187 -14.03 -13.42 12.59
N GLN A 188 -15.25 -12.99 12.21
CA GLN A 188 -16.40 -12.81 13.08
C GLN A 188 -17.55 -13.75 12.72
N ASP A 189 -18.48 -13.96 13.69
CA ASP A 189 -19.78 -14.59 13.45
C ASP A 189 -20.80 -13.56 12.89
N GLU A 190 -22.01 -14.01 12.57
CA GLU A 190 -23.11 -13.17 12.07
C GLU A 190 -23.56 -12.06 13.03
N ASN A 191 -23.11 -12.09 14.29
CA ASN A 191 -23.42 -11.07 15.30
C ASN A 191 -22.25 -10.09 15.53
N GLY A 192 -21.16 -10.22 14.75
CA GLY A 192 -19.96 -9.39 14.88
C GLY A 192 -19.00 -9.83 16.01
N ASN A 193 -19.21 -10.99 16.62
CA ASN A 193 -18.27 -11.51 17.64
C ASN A 193 -17.10 -12.23 16.95
N TYR A 194 -15.88 -11.94 17.36
CA TYR A 194 -14.73 -12.66 16.84
C TYR A 194 -14.78 -14.14 17.23
N ILE A 195 -14.61 -15.00 16.22
CA ILE A 195 -14.55 -16.48 16.37
C ILE A 195 -13.17 -17.02 15.98
N TYR A 196 -12.33 -16.17 15.42
CA TYR A 196 -10.91 -16.41 15.18
C TYR A 196 -10.09 -15.21 15.63
N GLY A 197 -8.88 -15.49 16.14
CA GLY A 197 -7.94 -14.50 16.61
C GLY A 197 -6.54 -14.73 16.05
N ILE A 198 -5.77 -13.66 15.92
CA ILE A 198 -4.34 -13.68 15.61
C ILE A 198 -3.65 -12.92 16.74
N SER A 199 -2.73 -13.59 17.46
CA SER A 199 -2.03 -12.95 18.57
C SER A 199 -1.15 -11.81 18.07
N GLY A 200 -1.34 -10.64 18.63
CA GLY A 200 -0.58 -9.44 18.37
C GLY A 200 -0.37 -8.65 19.66
N GLY A 201 -1.44 -7.95 20.08
CA GLY A 201 -1.43 -7.00 21.19
C GLY A 201 -0.79 -5.68 20.79
N SER A 202 -1.20 -4.60 21.43
CA SER A 202 -0.70 -3.24 21.13
C SER A 202 0.80 -3.04 21.44
N ASP A 203 1.39 -3.93 22.24
CA ASP A 203 2.82 -3.95 22.58
C ASP A 203 3.59 -5.11 21.92
N GLY A 204 2.93 -5.90 21.07
CA GLY A 204 3.49 -7.07 20.40
C GLY A 204 3.74 -8.29 21.30
N LYS A 205 3.54 -8.15 22.61
CA LYS A 205 3.97 -9.17 23.57
C LYS A 205 3.27 -10.53 23.36
N ALA A 206 2.00 -10.52 23.02
CA ALA A 206 1.24 -11.77 22.80
C ALA A 206 1.82 -12.57 21.61
N LEU A 207 2.21 -11.86 20.53
CA LEU A 207 2.91 -12.47 19.39
C LEU A 207 4.27 -13.05 19.81
N TYR A 208 5.08 -12.27 20.54
CA TYR A 208 6.42 -12.71 20.96
C TYR A 208 6.35 -13.94 21.89
N ASP A 209 5.37 -13.99 22.79
CA ASP A 209 5.18 -15.13 23.71
C ASP A 209 4.80 -16.40 22.93
N ASP A 210 3.93 -16.32 21.91
CA ASP A 210 3.55 -17.47 21.07
C ASP A 210 4.72 -17.98 20.23
N VAL A 211 5.48 -17.06 19.63
CA VAL A 211 6.67 -17.40 18.84
C VAL A 211 7.73 -18.04 19.74
N GLN A 212 8.03 -17.45 20.91
CA GLN A 212 9.00 -18.02 21.85
C GLN A 212 8.59 -19.42 22.32
N LYS A 213 7.31 -19.61 22.66
CA LYS A 213 6.79 -20.92 23.03
C LYS A 213 7.03 -21.96 21.94
N SER A 214 6.77 -21.59 20.68
CA SER A 214 6.92 -22.50 19.54
C SER A 214 8.38 -22.83 19.24
N ILE A 215 9.30 -21.87 19.40
CA ILE A 215 10.76 -22.09 19.34
C ILE A 215 11.18 -23.11 20.41
N ASP A 216 10.74 -22.92 21.66
CA ASP A 216 11.09 -23.78 22.77
C ASP A 216 10.55 -25.22 22.57
N GLU A 217 9.33 -25.34 22.07
CA GLU A 217 8.69 -26.64 21.76
C GLU A 217 9.44 -27.35 20.61
N ALA A 218 9.81 -26.64 19.54
CA ALA A 218 10.57 -27.19 18.42
C ALA A 218 11.95 -27.70 18.86
N LYS A 219 12.65 -26.94 19.71
CA LYS A 219 13.94 -27.35 20.30
C LYS A 219 13.79 -28.55 21.22
N ALA A 220 12.72 -28.57 22.03
CA ALA A 220 12.43 -29.72 22.90
C ALA A 220 12.08 -30.99 22.10
N ALA A 221 11.53 -30.83 20.88
CA ALA A 221 11.27 -31.94 19.95
C ALA A 221 12.55 -32.39 19.21
N GLY A 222 13.68 -31.75 19.45
CA GLY A 222 15.00 -32.12 18.95
C GLY A 222 15.36 -31.50 17.61
N ALA A 223 14.84 -30.29 17.31
CA ALA A 223 15.29 -29.53 16.16
C ALA A 223 16.74 -29.06 16.34
N ASP A 224 17.57 -29.27 15.33
CA ASP A 224 18.95 -28.80 15.24
C ASP A 224 18.99 -27.33 14.82
N TYR A 225 18.08 -26.91 13.93
CA TYR A 225 17.84 -25.53 13.49
C TYR A 225 16.38 -25.15 13.66
N VAL A 226 16.12 -23.88 14.03
CA VAL A 226 14.78 -23.31 14.12
C VAL A 226 14.73 -22.05 13.25
N ILE A 227 13.93 -22.11 12.18
CA ILE A 227 13.74 -21.04 11.22
C ILE A 227 12.30 -20.52 11.36
N ALA A 228 12.14 -19.22 11.50
CA ALA A 228 10.82 -18.62 11.40
C ALA A 228 10.40 -18.52 9.93
N LEU A 229 9.17 -18.90 9.63
CA LEU A 229 8.50 -18.72 8.35
C LEU A 229 7.36 -17.72 8.60
N GLY A 230 7.68 -16.43 8.48
CA GLY A 230 6.80 -15.35 8.90
C GLY A 230 6.23 -14.55 7.74
N HIS A 231 5.10 -13.90 8.03
CA HIS A 231 4.51 -12.91 7.14
C HIS A 231 4.21 -11.66 7.96
N LEU A 232 5.26 -10.87 8.27
CA LEU A 232 5.19 -9.74 9.21
C LEU A 232 5.71 -8.43 8.62
N GLY A 233 6.68 -8.52 7.73
CA GLY A 233 7.34 -7.37 7.12
C GLY A 233 8.30 -6.62 8.04
N ILE A 234 8.94 -5.60 7.47
CA ILE A 234 9.90 -4.72 8.16
C ILE A 234 9.44 -3.26 8.19
N ASP A 235 8.29 -2.95 7.62
CA ASP A 235 7.76 -1.59 7.52
C ASP A 235 7.50 -0.97 8.90
N THR A 236 7.84 0.30 9.04
CA THR A 236 7.66 1.01 10.33
C THR A 236 6.20 1.07 10.78
N GLY A 237 5.25 1.06 9.83
CA GLY A 237 3.80 1.06 10.09
C GLY A 237 3.32 -0.22 10.78
N SER A 238 3.99 -1.35 10.55
CA SER A 238 3.64 -2.66 11.14
C SER A 238 4.19 -2.86 12.56
N ALA A 239 4.95 -1.90 13.11
CA ALA A 239 5.40 -2.00 14.50
C ALA A 239 4.20 -2.00 15.48
N PRO A 240 4.22 -2.84 16.53
CA PRO A 240 5.33 -3.65 17.05
C PRO A 240 5.35 -5.11 16.56
N TRP A 241 4.79 -5.42 15.42
CA TRP A 241 4.63 -6.79 14.93
C TRP A 241 5.62 -7.17 13.81
N ARG A 242 6.60 -6.31 13.49
CA ARG A 242 7.61 -6.57 12.45
C ARG A 242 8.45 -7.81 12.78
N SER A 243 8.97 -8.47 11.77
CA SER A 243 9.95 -9.55 11.93
C SER A 243 11.15 -9.11 12.79
N THR A 244 11.63 -7.87 12.61
CA THR A 244 12.71 -7.29 13.42
C THR A 244 12.33 -7.13 14.90
N ASP A 245 11.06 -6.82 15.21
CA ASP A 245 10.56 -6.72 16.58
C ASP A 245 10.44 -8.11 17.21
N VAL A 246 9.94 -9.11 16.46
CA VAL A 246 9.87 -10.50 16.91
C VAL A 246 11.25 -11.05 17.23
N ILE A 247 12.22 -10.88 16.33
CA ILE A 247 13.60 -11.32 16.55
C ILE A 247 14.17 -10.65 17.82
N ALA A 248 14.02 -9.33 17.97
CA ALA A 248 14.55 -8.59 19.11
C ALA A 248 13.93 -8.98 20.48
N ASN A 249 12.74 -9.59 20.48
CA ASN A 249 11.99 -9.96 21.70
C ASN A 249 11.91 -11.47 21.95
N THR A 250 12.48 -12.30 21.07
CA THR A 250 12.55 -13.77 21.21
C THR A 250 14.02 -14.23 21.24
N SER A 251 14.25 -15.50 21.51
CA SER A 251 15.59 -16.08 21.43
C SER A 251 15.56 -17.49 20.89
N GLY A 252 16.60 -17.84 20.16
CA GLY A 252 16.81 -19.20 19.69
C GLY A 252 16.34 -19.48 18.28
N LEU A 253 16.00 -18.47 17.48
CA LEU A 253 15.93 -18.58 16.04
C LEU A 253 17.33 -18.57 15.45
N ASP A 254 17.54 -19.35 14.38
CA ASP A 254 18.76 -19.37 13.59
C ASP A 254 18.61 -18.47 12.36
N ALA A 255 17.39 -18.44 11.77
CA ALA A 255 17.05 -17.55 10.66
C ALA A 255 15.56 -17.18 10.68
N PHE A 256 15.19 -16.15 9.92
CA PHE A 256 13.84 -15.67 9.69
C PHE A 256 13.65 -15.42 8.18
N ILE A 257 12.74 -16.16 7.56
CA ILE A 257 12.28 -15.94 6.19
C ILE A 257 10.93 -15.20 6.32
N ASP A 258 10.81 -14.02 5.71
CA ASP A 258 9.71 -13.09 5.92
C ASP A 258 8.97 -12.72 4.62
N GLY A 259 7.84 -12.04 4.72
CA GLY A 259 7.02 -11.51 3.65
C GLY A 259 6.34 -10.19 4.05
N HIS A 260 5.17 -9.87 3.46
CA HIS A 260 4.26 -8.78 3.80
C HIS A 260 4.68 -7.38 3.33
N SER A 261 5.89 -6.94 3.57
CA SER A 261 6.34 -5.59 3.21
C SER A 261 6.83 -5.45 1.77
N HIS A 262 6.86 -6.55 0.99
CA HIS A 262 7.39 -6.59 -0.37
C HIS A 262 8.86 -6.12 -0.47
N SER A 263 9.59 -6.17 0.64
CA SER A 263 10.97 -5.67 0.72
C SER A 263 11.94 -6.69 0.15
N THR A 264 12.95 -6.22 -0.57
CA THR A 264 14.05 -7.07 -1.04
C THR A 264 15.18 -7.05 0.01
N VAL A 265 15.32 -8.13 0.76
CA VAL A 265 16.33 -8.30 1.81
C VAL A 265 17.09 -9.60 1.55
N GLU A 266 18.28 -9.51 0.95
CA GLU A 266 19.07 -10.72 0.68
C GLU A 266 19.58 -11.37 1.97
N SER A 267 20.17 -10.57 2.86
CA SER A 267 20.76 -11.06 4.12
C SER A 267 20.96 -9.91 5.07
N ASP A 268 20.16 -9.83 6.12
CA ASP A 268 20.34 -8.87 7.21
C ASP A 268 20.52 -9.61 8.54
N MET A 269 21.39 -9.08 9.43
CA MET A 269 21.71 -9.72 10.71
C MET A 269 21.12 -8.91 11.85
N ILE A 270 20.06 -9.43 12.45
CA ILE A 270 19.32 -8.83 13.55
C ILE A 270 19.70 -9.51 14.87
N LYS A 271 19.88 -8.74 15.93
CA LYS A 271 20.16 -9.32 17.25
C LYS A 271 18.88 -9.78 17.92
N ASP A 272 18.91 -11.03 18.39
CA ASP A 272 17.86 -11.56 19.24
C ASP A 272 17.91 -10.96 20.66
N LYS A 273 16.95 -11.35 21.51
CA LYS A 273 16.84 -10.91 22.91
C LYS A 273 18.09 -11.20 23.75
N ASP A 274 18.84 -12.24 23.43
CA ASP A 274 20.06 -12.67 24.14
C ASP A 274 21.33 -12.12 23.49
N GLY A 275 21.20 -11.39 22.36
CA GLY A 275 22.28 -10.75 21.62
C GLY A 275 22.92 -11.62 20.54
N ASN A 276 22.35 -12.79 20.23
CA ASN A 276 22.80 -13.63 19.13
C ASN A 276 22.32 -13.04 17.80
N GLN A 277 23.02 -13.36 16.72
CA GLN A 277 22.65 -12.90 15.38
C GLN A 277 21.66 -13.88 14.76
N VAL A 278 20.54 -13.37 14.26
CA VAL A 278 19.54 -14.08 13.48
C VAL A 278 19.54 -13.52 12.07
N LEU A 279 19.65 -14.39 11.07
CA LEU A 279 19.62 -13.99 9.66
C LEU A 279 18.17 -13.74 9.24
N LEU A 280 17.89 -12.53 8.74
CA LEU A 280 16.60 -12.13 8.15
C LEU A 280 16.73 -12.02 6.64
N THR A 281 15.75 -12.56 5.90
CA THR A 281 15.69 -12.49 4.44
C THR A 281 14.26 -12.37 3.93
N GLN A 282 14.07 -11.72 2.75
CA GLN A 282 12.80 -11.55 2.06
C GLN A 282 13.04 -11.36 0.56
N THR A 283 12.21 -11.94 -0.33
CA THR A 283 12.48 -11.98 -1.79
C THR A 283 11.93 -10.78 -2.58
N GLY A 284 11.30 -9.80 -1.94
CA GLY A 284 10.50 -8.79 -2.62
C GLY A 284 9.07 -9.30 -2.85
N SER A 285 8.57 -9.21 -4.07
CA SER A 285 7.22 -9.65 -4.43
C SER A 285 7.13 -10.11 -5.89
N TYR A 286 5.96 -10.68 -6.27
CA TYR A 286 5.55 -10.92 -7.67
C TYR A 286 6.49 -11.85 -8.45
N PHE A 287 7.09 -12.82 -7.80
CA PHE A 287 8.15 -13.67 -8.37
C PHE A 287 9.36 -12.89 -8.89
N GLY A 288 9.63 -11.70 -8.36
CA GLY A 288 10.79 -10.89 -8.72
C GLY A 288 12.12 -11.57 -8.41
N ALA A 289 12.14 -12.46 -7.40
CA ALA A 289 13.27 -13.33 -7.09
C ALA A 289 12.80 -14.61 -6.41
N VAL A 290 13.66 -15.63 -6.42
CA VAL A 290 13.57 -16.82 -5.57
C VAL A 290 14.71 -16.79 -4.58
N GLY A 291 14.39 -16.94 -3.31
CA GLY A 291 15.38 -17.01 -2.25
C GLY A 291 15.98 -18.43 -2.14
N LYS A 292 17.28 -18.48 -1.89
CA LYS A 292 18.01 -19.72 -1.62
C LYS A 292 18.80 -19.57 -0.33
N MET A 293 18.40 -20.27 0.71
CA MET A 293 19.16 -20.43 1.96
C MET A 293 19.93 -21.74 1.92
N THR A 294 21.18 -21.71 2.32
CA THR A 294 22.04 -22.90 2.42
C THR A 294 22.49 -23.07 3.88
N ILE A 295 22.25 -24.25 4.44
CA ILE A 295 22.88 -24.71 5.68
C ILE A 295 24.02 -25.61 5.26
N SER A 296 25.25 -25.12 5.33
CA SER A 296 26.43 -25.86 4.90
C SER A 296 26.77 -27.02 5.86
N ALA A 297 27.53 -27.99 5.39
CA ALA A 297 27.95 -29.16 6.18
C ALA A 297 28.70 -28.78 7.48
N ASP A 298 29.28 -27.61 7.58
CA ASP A 298 29.91 -27.05 8.78
C ASP A 298 28.97 -26.19 9.63
N GLY A 299 27.66 -26.14 9.29
CA GLY A 299 26.59 -25.51 10.05
C GLY A 299 26.44 -24.01 9.85
N VAL A 300 27.03 -23.43 8.80
CA VAL A 300 26.89 -22.01 8.47
C VAL A 300 25.64 -21.80 7.62
N ILE A 301 24.78 -20.85 8.04
CA ILE A 301 23.62 -20.42 7.26
C ILE A 301 24.01 -19.22 6.41
N SER A 302 23.65 -19.28 5.14
CA SER A 302 23.81 -18.18 4.18
C SER A 302 22.61 -18.09 3.25
N THR A 303 22.34 -16.90 2.71
CA THR A 303 21.24 -16.65 1.78
C THR A 303 21.72 -15.93 0.54
N GLN A 304 21.00 -16.12 -0.56
CA GLN A 304 21.11 -15.34 -1.79
C GLN A 304 19.72 -15.19 -2.42
N LEU A 305 19.51 -14.10 -3.12
CA LEU A 305 18.33 -13.89 -3.97
C LEU A 305 18.72 -14.14 -5.42
N ILE A 306 17.92 -14.93 -6.12
CA ILE A 306 18.12 -15.28 -7.53
C ILE A 306 17.01 -14.56 -8.31
N GLU A 307 17.37 -13.44 -8.94
CA GLU A 307 16.40 -12.57 -9.61
C GLU A 307 15.87 -13.18 -10.93
N TYR A 308 16.66 -13.98 -11.61
CA TYR A 308 16.30 -14.53 -12.93
C TYR A 308 16.51 -16.04 -13.00
N ALA A 309 15.67 -16.68 -13.82
CA ALA A 309 15.69 -18.12 -14.02
C ALA A 309 16.49 -18.53 -15.27
N ASP A 310 17.48 -17.75 -15.67
CA ASP A 310 18.26 -17.97 -16.89
C ASP A 310 18.87 -19.38 -16.97
N GLY A 311 18.55 -20.11 -18.05
CA GLY A 311 19.01 -21.46 -18.26
C GLY A 311 18.31 -22.52 -17.40
N VAL A 312 17.24 -22.17 -16.70
CA VAL A 312 16.36 -23.12 -16.01
C VAL A 312 15.20 -23.51 -16.92
N ASP A 313 15.16 -24.78 -17.32
CA ASP A 313 14.06 -25.32 -18.13
C ASP A 313 12.76 -25.33 -17.33
N ARG A 314 11.62 -25.30 -18.01
CA ARG A 314 10.30 -25.44 -17.39
C ARG A 314 9.97 -26.92 -17.17
N GLU A 315 9.59 -27.34 -15.96
CA GLU A 315 9.11 -28.70 -15.68
C GLU A 315 7.78 -28.94 -16.43
N ALA A 316 7.70 -30.05 -17.18
CA ALA A 316 6.68 -30.22 -18.21
C ALA A 316 5.24 -30.34 -17.68
N ALA A 317 5.03 -30.99 -16.53
CA ALA A 317 3.69 -31.16 -15.97
C ALA A 317 3.17 -29.84 -15.40
N THR A 318 3.99 -29.13 -14.63
CA THR A 318 3.68 -27.82 -14.09
C THR A 318 3.47 -26.79 -15.20
N ALA A 319 4.34 -26.77 -16.22
CA ALA A 319 4.22 -25.89 -17.38
C ALA A 319 2.90 -26.09 -18.14
N SER A 320 2.44 -27.33 -18.27
CA SER A 320 1.16 -27.62 -18.94
C SER A 320 -0.05 -27.04 -18.20
N ILE A 321 -0.01 -27.01 -16.86
CA ILE A 321 -1.07 -26.40 -16.03
C ILE A 321 -1.00 -24.88 -16.12
N GLU A 322 0.20 -24.34 -16.01
CA GLU A 322 0.52 -22.91 -16.11
C GLU A 322 0.03 -22.33 -17.43
N ASP A 323 0.45 -22.90 -18.57
CA ASP A 323 0.08 -22.44 -19.91
C ASP A 323 -1.42 -22.55 -20.18
N LYS A 324 -2.05 -23.63 -19.71
CA LYS A 324 -3.50 -23.81 -19.83
C LYS A 324 -4.26 -22.73 -19.07
N TRP A 325 -3.84 -22.43 -17.85
CA TRP A 325 -4.51 -21.42 -17.02
C TRP A 325 -4.32 -20.02 -17.59
N ILE A 326 -3.11 -19.67 -18.03
CA ILE A 326 -2.83 -18.41 -18.73
C ILE A 326 -3.75 -18.26 -19.95
N ALA A 327 -3.80 -19.25 -20.83
CA ALA A 327 -4.61 -19.21 -22.05
C ALA A 327 -6.13 -19.09 -21.74
N GLU A 328 -6.60 -19.69 -20.66
CA GLU A 328 -7.99 -19.59 -20.24
C GLU A 328 -8.35 -18.17 -19.79
N ILE A 329 -7.51 -17.53 -18.97
CA ILE A 329 -7.70 -16.16 -18.53
C ILE A 329 -7.59 -15.18 -19.70
N GLU A 330 -6.55 -15.30 -20.55
CA GLU A 330 -6.39 -14.45 -21.73
C GLU A 330 -7.59 -14.57 -22.68
N THR A 331 -8.15 -15.76 -22.86
CA THR A 331 -9.34 -15.96 -23.69
C THR A 331 -10.57 -15.26 -23.11
N LYS A 332 -10.72 -15.27 -21.78
CA LYS A 332 -11.86 -14.66 -21.10
C LYS A 332 -11.76 -13.14 -21.02
N LEU A 333 -10.60 -12.63 -20.68
CA LEU A 333 -10.37 -11.23 -20.30
C LEU A 333 -9.52 -10.42 -21.28
N GLY A 334 -8.90 -11.05 -22.29
CA GLY A 334 -8.01 -10.38 -23.23
C GLY A 334 -8.71 -9.54 -24.33
N VAL A 335 -10.05 -9.42 -24.27
CA VAL A 335 -10.79 -8.60 -25.25
C VAL A 335 -10.48 -7.12 -25.02
N VAL A 336 -9.98 -6.44 -26.06
CA VAL A 336 -9.70 -5.01 -26.05
C VAL A 336 -11.03 -4.22 -26.06
N ILE A 337 -11.21 -3.34 -25.09
CA ILE A 337 -12.42 -2.54 -24.87
C ILE A 337 -12.20 -1.04 -25.04
N GLY A 338 -10.94 -0.59 -25.06
CA GLY A 338 -10.60 0.81 -25.22
C GLY A 338 -9.12 1.01 -25.47
N HIS A 339 -8.69 2.26 -25.52
CA HIS A 339 -7.31 2.68 -25.71
C HIS A 339 -6.97 3.88 -24.81
N ALA A 340 -5.73 3.99 -24.35
CA ALA A 340 -5.26 5.17 -23.63
C ALA A 340 -4.01 5.76 -24.29
N ASP A 341 -4.10 7.00 -24.73
CA ASP A 341 -2.97 7.83 -25.16
C ASP A 341 -2.21 8.43 -23.96
N VAL A 342 -2.84 8.40 -22.78
CA VAL A 342 -2.22 8.74 -21.49
C VAL A 342 -1.67 7.48 -20.82
N THR A 343 -0.75 7.64 -19.88
CA THR A 343 -0.26 6.53 -19.07
C THR A 343 -0.87 6.60 -17.67
N LEU A 344 -1.74 5.64 -17.34
CA LEU A 344 -2.24 5.46 -15.97
C LEU A 344 -1.15 4.78 -15.14
N ASN A 345 -0.60 5.48 -14.16
CA ASN A 345 0.58 5.02 -13.43
C ASN A 345 0.47 5.33 -11.93
N ASN A 346 1.06 4.47 -11.11
CA ASN A 346 1.06 4.56 -9.65
C ASN A 346 2.46 4.69 -9.04
N TYR A 347 3.50 4.83 -9.88
CA TYR A 347 4.89 4.85 -9.46
C TYR A 347 5.61 6.08 -10.02
N ASP A 348 6.60 6.58 -9.29
CA ASP A 348 7.50 7.61 -9.79
C ASP A 348 8.57 7.03 -10.73
N ALA A 349 9.41 7.90 -11.30
CA ALA A 349 10.49 7.49 -12.20
C ALA A 349 11.60 6.66 -11.52
N ALA A 350 11.65 6.63 -10.21
CA ALA A 350 12.57 5.82 -9.41
C ALA A 350 11.97 4.46 -9.00
N GLY A 351 10.69 4.22 -9.32
CA GLY A 351 9.97 3.00 -8.97
C GLY A 351 9.33 3.03 -7.57
N ASN A 352 9.27 4.19 -6.91
CA ASN A 352 8.57 4.30 -5.63
C ASN A 352 7.06 4.33 -5.87
N ARG A 353 6.31 3.56 -5.07
CA ARG A 353 4.86 3.52 -5.15
C ARG A 353 4.23 4.78 -4.55
N LEU A 354 3.40 5.47 -5.33
CA LEU A 354 2.78 6.74 -4.96
C LEU A 354 1.33 6.59 -4.45
N VAL A 355 0.57 5.67 -5.04
CA VAL A 355 -0.88 5.52 -4.85
C VAL A 355 -1.34 5.28 -3.40
N ARG A 356 -0.43 4.93 -2.50
CA ARG A 356 -0.71 4.72 -1.07
C ARG A 356 -0.33 5.91 -0.17
N MET A 357 0.15 7.00 -0.75
CA MET A 357 0.57 8.17 0.04
C MET A 357 0.29 9.51 -0.63
N GLN A 358 -0.07 9.55 -1.91
CA GLN A 358 -0.42 10.77 -2.62
C GLN A 358 -1.41 10.49 -3.75
N GLU A 359 -1.97 11.54 -4.33
CA GLU A 359 -2.79 11.47 -5.53
C GLU A 359 -2.01 10.85 -6.70
N THR A 360 -2.70 10.03 -7.49
CA THR A 360 -2.19 9.49 -8.76
C THR A 360 -3.32 9.50 -9.79
N ASN A 361 -2.97 9.62 -11.07
CA ASN A 361 -3.97 9.60 -12.13
C ASN A 361 -4.75 8.28 -12.23
N THR A 362 -4.15 7.14 -11.85
CA THR A 362 -4.91 5.87 -11.75
C THR A 362 -5.87 5.89 -10.56
N GLY A 363 -5.49 6.53 -9.45
CA GLY A 363 -6.37 6.73 -8.30
C GLY A 363 -7.57 7.60 -8.65
N ASP A 364 -7.35 8.69 -9.36
CA ASP A 364 -8.41 9.57 -9.85
C ASP A 364 -9.31 8.83 -10.84
N PHE A 365 -8.73 8.10 -11.80
CA PHE A 365 -9.48 7.29 -12.77
C PHE A 365 -10.39 6.25 -12.09
N ALA A 366 -9.89 5.56 -11.07
CA ALA A 366 -10.67 4.56 -10.35
C ALA A 366 -11.80 5.18 -9.51
N ALA A 367 -11.56 6.34 -8.87
CA ALA A 367 -12.58 7.07 -8.14
C ALA A 367 -13.64 7.68 -9.08
N ASP A 368 -13.22 8.22 -10.23
CA ASP A 368 -14.14 8.74 -11.25
C ASP A 368 -15.01 7.64 -11.86
N ALA A 369 -14.47 6.45 -12.06
CA ALA A 369 -15.25 5.32 -12.57
C ALA A 369 -16.38 4.91 -11.60
N LEU A 370 -16.10 4.93 -10.29
CA LEU A 370 -17.12 4.70 -9.26
C LEU A 370 -18.19 5.81 -9.24
N TYR A 371 -17.74 7.07 -9.32
CA TYR A 371 -18.66 8.21 -9.39
C TYR A 371 -19.56 8.12 -10.63
N TYR A 372 -18.93 7.89 -11.79
CA TYR A 372 -19.62 7.76 -13.08
C TYR A 372 -20.67 6.64 -13.08
N LEU A 373 -20.35 5.48 -12.51
CA LEU A 373 -21.28 4.34 -12.47
C LEU A 373 -22.64 4.74 -11.87
N PHE A 374 -22.64 5.40 -10.72
CA PHE A 374 -23.88 5.76 -10.02
C PHE A 374 -24.55 6.99 -10.64
N ASP A 375 -23.78 7.92 -11.20
CA ASP A 375 -24.31 9.08 -11.94
C ASP A 375 -24.99 8.65 -13.23
N ASP A 376 -24.40 7.72 -14.00
CA ASP A 376 -24.99 7.15 -15.22
C ASP A 376 -26.28 6.33 -14.94
N MET A 377 -26.40 5.77 -13.73
CA MET A 377 -27.61 5.11 -13.25
C MET A 377 -28.70 6.10 -12.80
N ASP A 378 -28.51 7.41 -12.96
CA ASP A 378 -29.43 8.47 -12.49
C ASP A 378 -29.65 8.42 -10.97
N LEU A 379 -28.61 8.03 -10.22
CA LEU A 379 -28.61 8.04 -8.77
C LEU A 379 -27.90 9.30 -8.24
N ASP A 380 -28.41 9.80 -7.13
CA ASP A 380 -27.81 10.95 -6.45
C ASP A 380 -26.52 10.51 -5.75
N VAL A 381 -25.39 10.73 -6.40
CA VAL A 381 -24.04 10.50 -5.86
C VAL A 381 -23.35 11.84 -5.63
N ASP A 382 -22.88 12.08 -4.39
CA ASP A 382 -22.18 13.30 -4.03
C ASP A 382 -20.65 13.14 -4.18
N VAL A 383 -20.12 12.00 -3.74
CA VAL A 383 -18.69 11.72 -3.70
C VAL A 383 -18.40 10.24 -3.94
N ALA A 384 -17.21 9.93 -4.42
CA ALA A 384 -16.70 8.57 -4.48
C ALA A 384 -15.32 8.48 -3.84
N VAL A 385 -15.02 7.30 -3.26
CA VAL A 385 -13.70 7.00 -2.68
C VAL A 385 -13.17 5.67 -3.19
N MET A 386 -11.84 5.63 -3.39
CA MET A 386 -11.10 4.41 -3.72
C MET A 386 -9.85 4.32 -2.86
N ASN A 387 -9.69 3.23 -2.11
CA ASN A 387 -8.50 3.02 -1.29
C ASN A 387 -7.28 2.64 -2.15
N GLY A 388 -6.14 3.25 -1.87
CA GLY A 388 -4.90 3.05 -2.62
C GLY A 388 -4.38 1.59 -2.58
N GLY A 389 -4.74 0.83 -1.54
CA GLY A 389 -4.45 -0.60 -1.42
C GLY A 389 -5.17 -1.45 -2.47
N GLY A 390 -6.33 -1.00 -2.94
CA GLY A 390 -7.13 -1.66 -3.97
C GLY A 390 -6.68 -1.39 -5.43
N ILE A 391 -5.64 -0.59 -5.64
CA ILE A 391 -5.08 -0.25 -6.96
C ILE A 391 -3.71 -0.89 -7.11
N ARG A 392 -3.57 -1.85 -8.04
CA ARG A 392 -2.44 -2.80 -8.06
C ARG A 392 -1.57 -2.73 -9.32
N ASN A 393 -2.01 -2.10 -10.41
CA ASN A 393 -1.26 -2.01 -11.66
C ASN A 393 0.05 -1.22 -11.53
N THR A 394 1.02 -1.56 -12.35
CA THR A 394 2.27 -0.79 -12.50
C THR A 394 2.06 0.44 -13.39
N ALA A 395 1.74 0.22 -14.66
CA ALA A 395 1.37 1.26 -15.62
C ALA A 395 0.50 0.65 -16.73
N ILE A 396 -0.47 1.42 -17.24
CA ILE A 396 -1.33 1.03 -18.36
C ILE A 396 -1.30 2.16 -19.40
N THR A 397 -1.01 1.80 -20.63
CA THR A 397 -1.06 2.68 -21.81
C THR A 397 -1.32 1.85 -23.06
N GLY A 398 -1.81 2.44 -24.13
CA GLY A 398 -2.18 1.71 -25.35
C GLY A 398 -3.53 0.99 -25.22
N ASP A 399 -3.65 -0.19 -25.81
CA ASP A 399 -4.88 -0.96 -25.80
C ASP A 399 -5.22 -1.46 -24.40
N ILE A 400 -6.46 -1.24 -23.97
CA ILE A 400 -6.98 -1.65 -22.67
C ILE A 400 -7.97 -2.80 -22.87
N SER A 401 -7.73 -3.92 -22.20
CA SER A 401 -8.61 -5.08 -22.15
C SER A 401 -9.30 -5.20 -20.78
N TYR A 402 -10.28 -6.11 -20.65
CA TYR A 402 -10.83 -6.48 -19.34
C TYR A 402 -9.72 -6.99 -18.40
N LEU A 403 -8.68 -7.67 -18.93
CA LEU A 403 -7.55 -8.12 -18.14
C LEU A 403 -6.78 -6.92 -17.55
N ALA A 404 -6.53 -5.89 -18.36
CA ALA A 404 -5.89 -4.67 -17.88
C ALA A 404 -6.70 -3.96 -16.77
N CYS A 405 -8.04 -3.95 -16.88
CA CYS A 405 -8.91 -3.45 -15.81
C CYS A 405 -8.79 -4.33 -14.55
N LYS A 406 -8.71 -5.66 -14.73
CA LYS A 406 -8.54 -6.59 -13.61
C LYS A 406 -7.16 -6.48 -12.96
N ASP A 407 -6.12 -6.04 -13.69
CA ASP A 407 -4.79 -5.74 -13.13
C ASP A 407 -4.81 -4.45 -12.27
N ILE A 408 -5.71 -3.50 -12.54
CA ILE A 408 -5.95 -2.35 -11.64
C ILE A 408 -6.67 -2.83 -10.39
N HIS A 409 -7.79 -3.53 -10.53
CA HIS A 409 -8.64 -4.00 -9.45
C HIS A 409 -8.68 -5.53 -9.40
N THR A 410 -7.84 -6.10 -8.54
CA THR A 410 -7.57 -7.55 -8.51
C THR A 410 -8.45 -8.33 -7.54
N PHE A 411 -9.19 -7.65 -6.65
CA PHE A 411 -9.84 -8.29 -5.50
C PHE A 411 -11.22 -8.88 -5.79
N GLY A 412 -11.91 -8.43 -6.84
CA GLY A 412 -13.28 -8.82 -7.11
C GLY A 412 -14.29 -8.16 -6.17
N ASN A 413 -13.97 -6.97 -5.70
CA ASN A 413 -14.90 -6.16 -4.93
C ASN A 413 -16.12 -5.76 -5.76
N VAL A 414 -17.19 -5.37 -5.09
CA VAL A 414 -18.41 -4.90 -5.76
C VAL A 414 -18.75 -3.48 -5.35
N ALA A 415 -19.16 -2.68 -6.33
CA ALA A 415 -19.55 -1.29 -6.10
C ALA A 415 -20.80 -1.20 -5.24
N CYS A 416 -20.82 -0.27 -4.31
CA CYS A 416 -21.95 0.05 -3.46
C CYS A 416 -22.07 1.56 -3.23
N LEU A 417 -23.27 2.01 -2.90
CA LEU A 417 -23.62 3.39 -2.58
C LEU A 417 -24.22 3.45 -1.18
N GLN A 418 -23.62 4.24 -0.29
CA GLN A 418 -24.08 4.40 1.09
C GLN A 418 -24.33 5.87 1.43
N THR A 419 -25.31 6.13 2.29
CA THR A 419 -25.49 7.47 2.87
C THR A 419 -24.69 7.56 4.16
N VAL A 420 -23.72 8.45 4.19
CA VAL A 420 -22.84 8.74 5.35
C VAL A 420 -23.02 10.18 5.83
N THR A 421 -22.59 10.47 7.04
CA THR A 421 -22.50 11.86 7.53
C THR A 421 -21.19 12.50 7.08
N GLY A 422 -21.17 13.84 6.99
CA GLY A 422 -19.90 14.55 6.72
C GLY A 422 -18.84 14.28 7.78
N GLN A 423 -19.22 13.99 9.03
CA GLN A 423 -18.27 13.60 10.07
C GLN A 423 -17.63 12.24 9.76
N GLN A 424 -18.40 11.22 9.36
CA GLN A 424 -17.86 9.92 8.94
C GLN A 424 -16.91 10.06 7.74
N LEU A 425 -17.26 10.93 6.80
CA LEU A 425 -16.42 11.21 5.63
C LEU A 425 -15.09 11.88 6.04
N LEU A 426 -15.13 12.89 6.94
CA LEU A 426 -13.93 13.54 7.47
C LEU A 426 -13.05 12.55 8.24
N ASP A 427 -13.65 11.71 9.08
CA ASP A 427 -12.94 10.69 9.86
C ASP A 427 -12.30 9.65 8.94
N ALA A 428 -12.95 9.28 7.82
CA ALA A 428 -12.41 8.36 6.85
C ALA A 428 -11.18 8.94 6.11
N LEU A 429 -11.25 10.20 5.69
CA LEU A 429 -10.11 10.88 5.07
C LEU A 429 -8.92 11.00 6.04
N GLU A 430 -9.19 11.35 7.30
CA GLU A 430 -8.19 11.43 8.37
C GLU A 430 -7.55 10.06 8.65
N TRP A 431 -8.38 9.00 8.68
CA TRP A 431 -7.91 7.62 8.86
C TRP A 431 -7.05 7.16 7.70
N GLY A 432 -7.45 7.43 6.47
CA GLY A 432 -6.66 7.12 5.27
C GLY A 432 -5.31 7.83 5.24
N ALA A 433 -5.27 9.07 5.76
CA ALA A 433 -4.06 9.88 5.80
C ALA A 433 -3.18 9.66 7.05
N LYS A 434 -3.56 8.75 7.97
CA LYS A 434 -2.92 8.61 9.30
C LYS A 434 -1.41 8.38 9.27
N ASP A 435 -0.94 7.65 8.28
CA ASP A 435 0.47 7.25 8.14
C ASP A 435 1.29 8.21 7.26
N TYR A 436 0.64 9.23 6.66
CA TYR A 436 1.33 10.18 5.79
C TYR A 436 2.54 10.84 6.48
N PRO A 437 3.74 10.96 5.84
CA PRO A 437 4.05 10.66 4.44
C PRO A 437 4.42 9.19 4.16
N GLY A 438 4.21 8.27 5.10
CA GLY A 438 4.35 6.83 4.87
C GLY A 438 3.18 6.26 4.06
N GLU A 439 3.35 5.06 3.55
CA GLU A 439 2.32 4.35 2.80
C GLU A 439 1.18 3.84 3.69
N SER A 440 -0.05 3.93 3.20
CA SER A 440 -1.24 3.33 3.81
C SER A 440 -2.13 2.72 2.73
N GLY A 441 -2.50 1.44 2.88
CA GLY A 441 -3.50 0.80 2.01
C GLY A 441 -4.84 1.54 2.01
N GLY A 442 -5.20 2.12 3.15
CA GLY A 442 -6.40 2.92 3.32
C GLY A 442 -6.31 4.37 2.83
N PHE A 443 -5.21 4.82 2.19
CA PHE A 443 -5.15 6.16 1.59
C PHE A 443 -6.25 6.31 0.54
N LEU A 444 -7.12 7.34 0.67
CA LEU A 444 -8.30 7.48 -0.16
C LEU A 444 -8.09 8.44 -1.33
N HIS A 445 -8.17 7.91 -2.56
CA HIS A 445 -8.40 8.68 -3.77
C HIS A 445 -9.87 9.07 -3.85
N VAL A 446 -10.18 10.20 -4.49
CA VAL A 446 -11.52 10.79 -4.39
C VAL A 446 -12.04 11.30 -5.73
N SER A 447 -13.37 11.26 -5.90
CA SER A 447 -14.10 11.97 -6.95
C SER A 447 -15.26 12.75 -6.34
N GLY A 448 -15.63 13.88 -6.95
CA GLY A 448 -16.65 14.79 -6.40
C GLY A 448 -16.16 15.58 -5.17
N MET A 449 -14.92 15.45 -4.74
CA MET A 449 -14.36 16.24 -3.63
C MET A 449 -12.86 16.50 -3.78
N THR A 450 -12.36 17.46 -2.97
CA THR A 450 -10.94 17.73 -2.79
C THR A 450 -10.60 17.87 -1.32
N TYR A 451 -9.34 17.60 -0.92
CA TYR A 451 -8.88 17.82 0.44
C TYR A 451 -7.39 18.11 0.53
N GLU A 452 -6.98 18.67 1.67
CA GLU A 452 -5.58 18.96 1.97
C GLU A 452 -5.11 18.15 3.19
N ILE A 453 -3.87 17.67 3.14
CA ILE A 453 -3.20 17.01 4.27
C ILE A 453 -2.15 17.97 4.82
N ASN A 454 -2.16 18.28 6.11
CA ASN A 454 -1.07 18.99 6.75
C ASN A 454 0.00 17.99 7.24
N PRO A 455 1.17 17.91 6.57
CA PRO A 455 2.19 16.92 6.90
C PRO A 455 2.90 17.16 8.25
N TYR A 456 2.67 18.33 8.88
CA TYR A 456 3.28 18.72 10.15
C TYR A 456 2.40 18.44 11.37
N ILE A 457 1.18 17.90 11.17
CA ILE A 457 0.31 17.44 12.25
C ILE A 457 0.46 15.92 12.34
N GLU A 458 0.86 15.44 13.51
CA GLU A 458 0.86 14.00 13.80
C GLU A 458 -0.58 13.50 13.91
N SER A 459 -0.85 12.34 13.31
CA SER A 459 -2.14 11.69 13.48
C SER A 459 -2.30 11.17 14.91
N THR A 460 -3.45 11.48 15.50
CA THR A 460 -3.86 10.98 16.82
C THR A 460 -5.19 10.24 16.76
N VAL A 461 -5.50 9.65 15.60
CA VAL A 461 -6.69 8.80 15.41
C VAL A 461 -6.64 7.61 16.36
N GLN A 462 -7.82 7.19 16.83
CA GLN A 462 -7.93 6.13 17.80
C GLN A 462 -8.20 4.79 17.10
N LYS A 463 -7.50 3.74 17.54
CA LYS A 463 -7.69 2.37 17.05
C LYS A 463 -7.64 1.38 18.20
N ASP A 464 -8.27 0.23 18.03
CA ASP A 464 -8.20 -0.88 18.97
C ASP A 464 -6.91 -1.72 18.80
N GLU A 465 -6.80 -2.81 19.56
CA GLU A 465 -5.64 -3.71 19.53
C GLU A 465 -5.51 -4.50 18.21
N LYS A 466 -6.57 -4.55 17.40
CA LYS A 466 -6.62 -5.19 16.10
C LYS A 466 -6.34 -4.21 14.95
N GLY A 467 -6.09 -2.94 15.25
CA GLY A 467 -5.86 -1.90 14.26
C GLY A 467 -7.13 -1.30 13.66
N VAL A 468 -8.31 -1.61 14.18
CA VAL A 468 -9.61 -1.10 13.72
C VAL A 468 -9.88 0.28 14.32
N TRP A 469 -10.37 1.23 13.53
CA TRP A 469 -10.73 2.57 13.99
C TRP A 469 -11.78 2.55 15.11
N THR A 470 -11.57 3.34 16.16
CA THR A 470 -12.50 3.48 17.29
C THR A 470 -12.90 4.92 17.57
N GLY A 471 -12.27 5.88 16.89
CA GLY A 471 -12.60 7.30 17.07
C GLY A 471 -11.69 8.22 16.27
N GLY A 472 -12.19 9.41 15.97
CA GLY A 472 -11.41 10.48 15.34
C GLY A 472 -10.20 10.89 16.17
N PRO A 473 -9.38 11.85 15.70
CA PRO A 473 -8.17 12.26 16.40
C PRO A 473 -8.50 12.89 17.76
N THR A 474 -7.68 12.59 18.76
CA THR A 474 -7.75 13.25 20.08
C THR A 474 -7.17 14.67 20.05
N GLY A 475 -6.41 15.00 19.01
CA GLY A 475 -5.82 16.28 18.72
C GLY A 475 -6.50 16.98 17.54
N GLU A 476 -5.69 17.69 16.77
CA GLU A 476 -6.14 18.41 15.58
C GLU A 476 -6.17 17.45 14.38
N TYR A 477 -7.18 17.60 13.50
CA TYR A 477 -7.23 16.89 12.23
C TYR A 477 -6.08 17.35 11.32
N ARG A 478 -5.37 16.42 10.72
CA ARG A 478 -4.38 16.73 9.68
C ARG A 478 -5.04 16.94 8.31
N VAL A 479 -6.20 16.30 8.07
CA VAL A 479 -7.04 16.55 6.89
C VAL A 479 -7.82 17.83 7.07
N ARG A 480 -7.74 18.72 6.07
CA ARG A 480 -8.29 20.07 6.09
C ARG A 480 -8.86 20.46 4.74
N ASN A 481 -9.62 21.56 4.72
CA ASN A 481 -10.14 22.15 3.50
C ASN A 481 -10.84 21.13 2.60
N VAL A 482 -11.62 20.23 3.23
CA VAL A 482 -12.43 19.26 2.49
C VAL A 482 -13.54 20.03 1.79
N MET A 483 -13.55 19.94 0.45
CA MET A 483 -14.52 20.62 -0.40
C MET A 483 -15.30 19.59 -1.20
N ILE A 484 -16.61 19.72 -1.24
CA ILE A 484 -17.52 18.85 -1.99
C ILE A 484 -18.02 19.60 -3.22
N TYR A 485 -18.01 18.95 -4.38
CA TYR A 485 -18.55 19.50 -5.61
C TYR A 485 -20.08 19.49 -5.58
N ASP A 486 -20.67 20.64 -5.82
CA ASP A 486 -22.12 20.83 -5.87
C ASP A 486 -22.54 20.98 -7.35
N LYS A 487 -23.24 19.98 -7.87
CA LYS A 487 -23.71 19.93 -9.26
C LYS A 487 -24.65 21.07 -9.61
N ASP A 488 -25.48 21.53 -8.65
CA ASP A 488 -26.48 22.57 -8.88
C ASP A 488 -25.84 23.95 -9.11
N THR A 489 -24.71 24.21 -8.45
CA THR A 489 -24.02 25.51 -8.50
C THR A 489 -22.72 25.48 -9.31
N ASP A 490 -22.34 24.30 -9.84
CA ASP A 490 -21.08 24.08 -10.58
C ASP A 490 -19.87 24.64 -9.80
N SER A 491 -19.79 24.30 -8.51
CA SER A 491 -18.75 24.85 -7.64
C SER A 491 -18.51 23.97 -6.40
N TYR A 492 -17.28 24.04 -5.88
CA TYR A 492 -16.93 23.37 -4.64
C TYR A 492 -17.40 24.14 -3.41
N LYS A 493 -17.98 23.44 -2.43
CA LYS A 493 -18.44 23.96 -1.12
C LYS A 493 -17.71 23.25 0.02
N PRO A 494 -17.42 23.95 1.14
CA PRO A 494 -16.86 23.29 2.31
C PRO A 494 -17.76 22.15 2.81
N LEU A 495 -17.13 21.04 3.22
CA LEU A 495 -17.82 19.92 3.85
C LEU A 495 -18.60 20.39 5.09
N ASP A 496 -19.88 20.08 5.15
CA ASP A 496 -20.67 20.21 6.38
C ASP A 496 -20.67 18.85 7.11
N VAL A 497 -19.99 18.78 8.25
CA VAL A 497 -19.86 17.55 9.04
C VAL A 497 -21.21 17.01 9.54
N ASN A 498 -22.26 17.83 9.61
CA ASN A 498 -23.60 17.45 10.05
C ASN A 498 -24.54 17.07 8.88
N ALA A 499 -24.17 17.36 7.66
CA ALA A 499 -24.93 16.97 6.48
C ALA A 499 -24.77 15.47 6.18
N LYS A 500 -25.61 14.98 5.28
CA LYS A 500 -25.51 13.62 4.74
C LYS A 500 -25.08 13.69 3.29
N TYR A 501 -24.26 12.72 2.90
CA TYR A 501 -23.71 12.58 1.56
C TYR A 501 -23.90 11.14 1.09
N ASN A 502 -24.20 10.95 -0.19
CA ASN A 502 -24.21 9.65 -0.81
C ASN A 502 -22.82 9.36 -1.34
N LEU A 503 -22.18 8.40 -0.70
CA LEU A 503 -20.80 7.98 -0.93
C LEU A 503 -20.76 6.71 -1.75
N ALA A 504 -20.15 6.77 -2.94
CA ALA A 504 -19.81 5.60 -3.74
C ALA A 504 -18.45 5.02 -3.33
N GLY A 505 -18.34 3.70 -3.38
CA GLY A 505 -17.10 2.99 -3.09
C GLY A 505 -17.28 1.49 -3.28
N TYR A 506 -16.30 0.70 -2.84
CA TYR A 506 -16.40 -0.75 -2.87
C TYR A 506 -16.78 -1.32 -1.51
N ASN A 507 -17.41 -2.52 -1.54
CA ASN A 507 -17.82 -3.25 -0.34
C ASN A 507 -16.68 -3.39 0.68
N TYR A 508 -15.47 -3.68 0.24
CA TYR A 508 -14.30 -3.80 1.11
C TYR A 508 -14.18 -2.62 2.09
N THR A 509 -14.19 -1.38 1.57
CA THR A 509 -14.01 -0.18 2.39
C THR A 509 -15.29 0.21 3.14
N LEU A 510 -16.45 0.20 2.44
CA LEU A 510 -17.67 0.82 2.95
C LEU A 510 -18.53 -0.11 3.79
N ARG A 511 -18.66 -1.37 3.39
CA ARG A 511 -19.54 -2.34 4.04
C ARG A 511 -18.78 -3.30 4.96
N ASP A 512 -17.67 -3.83 4.47
CA ASP A 512 -16.92 -4.89 5.14
C ASP A 512 -15.80 -4.35 6.03
N LEU A 513 -15.64 -3.01 6.03
CA LEU A 513 -14.78 -2.22 6.93
C LEU A 513 -13.30 -2.57 6.83
N GLY A 514 -12.87 -3.02 5.65
CA GLY A 514 -11.47 -3.29 5.32
C GLY A 514 -10.57 -2.07 5.58
N ASP A 515 -9.28 -2.27 5.73
CA ASP A 515 -8.32 -1.27 6.21
C ASP A 515 -8.72 -0.62 7.56
N GLY A 516 -9.73 -1.20 8.27
CA GLY A 516 -10.19 -0.72 9.57
C GLY A 516 -11.15 0.48 9.52
N PHE A 517 -11.84 0.73 8.42
CA PHE A 517 -12.79 1.85 8.21
C PHE A 517 -14.09 1.73 9.01
N ALA A 518 -14.02 1.40 10.30
CA ALA A 518 -15.19 1.17 11.15
C ALA A 518 -16.07 2.42 11.39
N MET A 519 -15.66 3.62 10.96
CA MET A 519 -16.54 4.80 10.99
C MET A 519 -17.74 4.64 10.05
N PHE A 520 -17.69 3.73 9.06
CA PHE A 520 -18.82 3.46 8.17
C PHE A 520 -19.80 2.40 8.72
N ASP A 521 -19.48 1.77 9.85
CA ASP A 521 -20.41 0.83 10.48
C ASP A 521 -21.77 1.47 10.77
N GLY A 522 -22.84 0.78 10.40
CA GLY A 522 -24.21 1.28 10.51
C GLY A 522 -24.60 2.37 9.50
N ALA A 523 -23.78 2.69 8.50
CA ALA A 523 -24.17 3.55 7.39
C ALA A 523 -25.34 2.94 6.61
N VAL A 524 -26.18 3.80 6.01
CA VAL A 524 -27.41 3.36 5.32
C VAL A 524 -27.05 2.95 3.89
N ASN A 525 -27.19 1.66 3.56
CA ASN A 525 -27.08 1.20 2.18
C ASN A 525 -28.18 1.78 1.31
N VAL A 526 -27.81 2.49 0.26
CA VAL A 526 -28.71 2.95 -0.81
C VAL A 526 -28.82 1.89 -1.88
N LEU A 527 -27.67 1.35 -2.29
CA LEU A 527 -27.57 0.28 -3.27
C LEU A 527 -26.31 -0.57 -2.97
N ASP A 528 -26.43 -1.89 -3.11
CA ASP A 528 -25.37 -2.84 -2.83
C ASP A 528 -25.22 -3.86 -3.96
N TYR A 529 -24.00 -4.41 -4.15
CA TYR A 529 -23.69 -5.43 -5.15
C TYR A 529 -24.05 -5.06 -6.61
N VAL A 530 -23.67 -3.85 -7.03
CA VAL A 530 -24.08 -3.33 -8.35
C VAL A 530 -23.26 -3.94 -9.49
N MET A 531 -21.93 -3.90 -9.36
CA MET A 531 -20.99 -4.29 -10.42
C MET A 531 -19.64 -4.65 -9.83
N GLU A 532 -18.98 -5.67 -10.38
CA GLU A 532 -17.60 -6.02 -9.99
C GLU A 532 -16.62 -4.90 -10.37
N ASP A 533 -15.58 -4.75 -9.56
CA ASP A 533 -14.62 -3.65 -9.60
C ASP A 533 -13.97 -3.42 -10.98
N TYR A 534 -13.48 -4.47 -11.64
CA TYR A 534 -12.89 -4.34 -12.98
C TYR A 534 -13.93 -3.97 -14.06
N MET A 535 -15.19 -4.39 -13.89
CA MET A 535 -16.28 -4.02 -14.80
C MET A 535 -16.71 -2.56 -14.62
N VAL A 536 -16.56 -1.99 -13.42
CA VAL A 536 -16.76 -0.55 -13.17
C VAL A 536 -15.78 0.28 -14.02
N LEU A 537 -14.52 -0.14 -14.05
CA LEU A 537 -13.49 0.52 -14.90
C LEU A 537 -13.83 0.35 -16.40
N ALA A 538 -14.21 -0.86 -16.82
CA ALA A 538 -14.59 -1.14 -18.20
C ALA A 538 -15.77 -0.28 -18.65
N ASN A 539 -16.83 -0.19 -17.83
CA ASN A 539 -17.98 0.66 -18.09
C ASN A 539 -17.59 2.14 -18.24
N TYR A 540 -16.67 2.62 -17.42
CA TYR A 540 -16.18 4.01 -17.53
C TYR A 540 -15.34 4.23 -18.79
N ILE A 541 -14.49 3.28 -19.19
CA ILE A 541 -13.72 3.32 -20.44
C ILE A 541 -14.66 3.41 -21.64
N GLU A 542 -15.75 2.62 -21.65
CA GLU A 542 -16.73 2.63 -22.73
C GLU A 542 -17.46 3.98 -22.88
N SER A 543 -17.44 4.84 -21.87
CA SER A 543 -18.05 6.18 -21.91
C SER A 543 -17.23 7.22 -22.68
N PHE A 544 -15.94 6.96 -22.91
CA PHE A 544 -15.07 7.89 -23.62
C PHE A 544 -15.39 7.95 -25.13
N PRO A 545 -15.12 9.09 -25.79
CA PRO A 545 -15.32 9.20 -27.23
C PRO A 545 -14.50 8.18 -28.00
N ALA A 546 -15.14 7.53 -28.98
CA ALA A 546 -14.43 6.59 -29.85
C ALA A 546 -13.50 7.33 -30.80
N ASP A 547 -12.27 6.84 -30.95
CA ASP A 547 -11.34 7.27 -31.97
C ASP A 547 -11.89 6.95 -33.38
N ALA A 548 -11.70 7.86 -34.32
CA ALA A 548 -12.30 7.75 -35.66
C ALA A 548 -11.68 6.64 -36.53
N ASP A 549 -10.43 6.28 -36.30
CA ASP A 549 -9.70 5.31 -37.10
C ASP A 549 -9.83 3.89 -36.54
N SER A 550 -9.71 3.72 -35.23
CA SER A 550 -9.80 2.41 -34.53
C SER A 550 -11.26 2.03 -34.18
N GLY A 551 -12.12 3.02 -33.95
CA GLY A 551 -13.47 2.83 -33.41
C GLY A 551 -13.51 2.46 -31.92
N LEU A 552 -12.35 2.47 -31.22
CA LEU A 552 -12.26 2.18 -29.79
C LEU A 552 -12.49 3.43 -28.95
N PRO A 553 -13.19 3.35 -27.82
CA PRO A 553 -13.20 4.40 -26.80
C PRO A 553 -11.76 4.75 -26.40
N THR A 554 -11.40 6.04 -26.47
CA THR A 554 -10.00 6.45 -26.29
C THR A 554 -9.86 7.54 -25.24
N ILE A 555 -9.02 7.29 -24.24
CA ILE A 555 -8.68 8.24 -23.17
C ILE A 555 -7.49 9.07 -23.63
N THR A 556 -7.67 10.39 -23.79
CA THR A 556 -6.61 11.32 -24.21
C THR A 556 -6.39 12.42 -23.17
N ALA A 557 -5.30 13.17 -23.30
CA ALA A 557 -5.04 14.34 -22.48
C ALA A 557 -6.04 15.49 -22.70
N GLU A 558 -6.75 15.50 -23.84
CA GLU A 558 -7.75 16.52 -24.16
C GLU A 558 -9.15 16.18 -23.60
N ASN A 559 -9.47 14.90 -23.46
CA ASN A 559 -10.80 14.47 -23.01
C ASN A 559 -10.83 13.92 -21.58
N SER A 560 -9.71 13.93 -20.88
CA SER A 560 -9.59 13.44 -19.51
C SER A 560 -8.56 14.22 -18.68
N PRO A 561 -8.63 14.17 -17.32
CA PRO A 561 -7.66 14.81 -16.44
C PRO A 561 -6.39 13.97 -16.20
N TYR A 562 -6.23 12.80 -16.82
CA TYR A 562 -5.25 11.77 -16.44
C TYR A 562 -3.86 11.93 -17.10
N ALA A 563 -3.53 13.12 -17.65
CA ALA A 563 -2.25 13.35 -18.32
C ALA A 563 -1.04 13.38 -17.37
N ASP A 564 -1.22 13.78 -16.11
CA ASP A 564 -0.16 13.84 -15.08
C ASP A 564 -0.31 12.67 -14.11
N VAL A 565 0.77 11.92 -13.89
CA VAL A 565 0.79 10.80 -12.93
C VAL A 565 0.44 11.23 -11.50
N ASN A 566 0.72 12.49 -11.14
CA ASN A 566 0.42 13.04 -9.81
C ASN A 566 -1.03 13.55 -9.67
N GLY A 567 -1.88 13.29 -10.67
CA GLY A 567 -3.27 13.72 -10.68
C GLY A 567 -3.45 15.21 -11.00
N GLU A 568 -4.63 15.75 -10.70
CA GLU A 568 -4.99 17.15 -11.02
C GLU A 568 -5.06 18.08 -9.78
N GLY A 569 -4.66 17.59 -8.62
CA GLY A 569 -4.60 18.36 -7.37
C GLY A 569 -5.84 18.24 -6.49
N ARG A 570 -6.57 17.12 -6.58
CA ARG A 570 -7.70 16.80 -5.67
C ARG A 570 -7.20 16.57 -4.23
N ILE A 571 -6.00 16.03 -4.09
CA ILE A 571 -5.35 15.72 -2.82
C ILE A 571 -4.01 16.44 -2.77
N THR A 572 -3.86 17.40 -1.87
CA THR A 572 -2.63 18.17 -1.77
C THR A 572 -2.05 18.14 -0.37
N ALA A 573 -0.72 18.08 -0.26
CA ALA A 573 -0.04 18.17 1.02
C ALA A 573 0.46 19.61 1.25
N LYS A 574 -0.12 20.31 2.23
CA LYS A 574 0.20 21.71 2.50
C LYS A 574 0.29 21.99 4.00
N CYS A 575 1.23 22.88 4.36
CA CYS A 575 1.26 23.49 5.68
C CYS A 575 0.10 24.49 5.84
N SER A 576 -0.53 24.53 7.00
CA SER A 576 -1.58 25.52 7.31
C SER A 576 -1.06 26.96 7.37
N HIS A 577 0.27 27.16 7.41
CA HIS A 577 0.93 28.47 7.56
C HIS A 577 0.32 29.33 8.67
N ASP A 578 0.15 28.74 9.86
CA ASP A 578 -0.23 29.54 11.03
C ASP A 578 0.89 30.53 11.36
N VAL A 579 0.69 31.77 10.94
CA VAL A 579 1.66 32.86 11.07
C VAL A 579 1.13 34.05 11.88
N GLU A 580 0.00 33.89 12.57
CA GLU A 580 -0.58 35.01 13.32
C GLU A 580 0.38 35.53 14.41
N GLU A 581 1.09 34.65 15.09
CA GLU A 581 2.09 34.97 16.10
C GLU A 581 3.52 35.09 15.55
N ALA A 582 3.73 34.88 14.24
CA ALA A 582 5.06 34.94 13.64
C ALA A 582 5.58 36.39 13.58
N GLU A 583 6.89 36.54 13.78
CA GLU A 583 7.57 37.85 13.69
C GLU A 583 7.41 38.44 12.29
N VAL A 584 6.99 39.70 12.25
CA VAL A 584 6.80 40.44 11.00
C VAL A 584 8.12 41.11 10.58
N SER A 585 8.55 40.86 9.37
CA SER A 585 9.75 41.48 8.79
C SER A 585 9.42 42.40 7.61
N GLY A 586 10.12 43.50 7.47
CA GLY A 586 9.99 44.40 6.31
C GLY A 586 8.67 45.17 6.26
N ALA A 587 7.91 45.27 7.35
CA ALA A 587 6.68 46.07 7.38
C ALA A 587 6.99 47.57 7.21
N VAL A 588 6.20 48.24 6.38
CA VAL A 588 6.29 49.68 6.12
C VAL A 588 4.92 50.32 6.24
N SER A 589 4.78 51.28 7.13
CA SER A 589 3.51 52.02 7.27
C SER A 589 3.20 52.83 6.04
N ALA A 590 1.95 52.76 5.57
CA ALA A 590 1.48 53.65 4.49
C ALA A 590 1.53 55.12 4.94
N THR A 591 2.01 55.99 4.05
CA THR A 591 1.98 57.45 4.23
C THR A 591 0.80 58.07 3.49
N CYS A 592 0.66 59.38 3.56
CA CYS A 592 -0.38 60.05 2.78
C CYS A 592 -0.21 59.88 1.26
N THR A 593 1.01 59.68 0.77
CA THR A 593 1.35 59.65 -0.66
C THR A 593 2.00 58.38 -1.11
N GLU A 594 2.50 57.56 -0.18
CA GLU A 594 3.22 56.32 -0.51
C GLU A 594 2.47 55.12 0.07
N ASP A 595 2.40 54.07 -0.72
CA ASP A 595 1.83 52.78 -0.27
C ASP A 595 2.72 52.18 0.85
N GLY A 596 2.10 51.54 1.81
CA GLY A 596 2.75 50.75 2.84
C GLY A 596 2.81 49.27 2.48
N TYR A 597 3.33 48.48 3.38
CA TYR A 597 3.44 47.03 3.29
C TYR A 597 3.22 46.37 4.65
N THR A 598 2.41 45.32 4.74
CA THR A 598 2.12 44.67 6.01
C THR A 598 3.31 43.89 6.57
N GLY A 599 4.31 43.63 5.72
CA GLY A 599 5.51 42.84 6.06
C GLY A 599 5.36 41.36 5.84
N ASP A 600 6.48 40.69 5.63
CA ASP A 600 6.56 39.25 5.45
C ASP A 600 6.53 38.53 6.80
N ARG A 601 5.95 37.33 6.84
CA ARG A 601 5.98 36.44 8.01
C ARG A 601 6.58 35.11 7.62
N THR A 602 7.46 34.56 8.45
CA THR A 602 8.02 33.23 8.24
C THR A 602 7.24 32.21 9.04
N CYS A 603 6.66 31.20 8.36
CA CYS A 603 5.95 30.13 9.05
C CYS A 603 6.88 29.43 10.06
N PRO A 604 6.52 29.33 11.33
CA PRO A 604 7.37 28.66 12.34
C PRO A 604 7.51 27.16 12.07
N THR A 605 6.53 26.57 11.39
CA THR A 605 6.45 25.13 11.11
C THR A 605 7.28 24.76 9.87
N CYS A 606 6.89 25.22 8.67
CA CYS A 606 7.53 24.84 7.41
C CYS A 606 8.68 25.77 6.97
N LYS A 607 8.88 26.89 7.66
CA LYS A 607 9.88 27.93 7.34
C LYS A 607 9.63 28.71 6.06
N GLU A 608 8.51 28.52 5.40
CA GLU A 608 8.14 29.30 4.22
C GLU A 608 7.85 30.76 4.59
N VAL A 609 8.23 31.68 3.68
CA VAL A 609 8.02 33.12 3.85
C VAL A 609 6.71 33.52 3.19
N ILE A 610 5.70 33.79 4.01
CA ILE A 610 4.41 34.30 3.58
C ILE A 610 4.51 35.80 3.36
N LYS A 611 4.31 36.24 2.13
CA LYS A 611 4.40 37.62 1.72
C LYS A 611 3.25 38.44 2.29
N GLY A 612 3.57 39.66 2.75
CA GLY A 612 2.57 40.62 3.19
C GLY A 612 1.81 41.25 2.02
N GLU A 613 0.90 42.12 2.36
CA GLU A 613 0.06 42.85 1.40
C GLU A 613 0.48 44.30 1.29
N THR A 614 0.24 44.90 0.11
CA THR A 614 0.41 46.32 -0.10
C THR A 614 -0.75 47.10 0.53
N VAL A 615 -0.45 47.99 1.46
CA VAL A 615 -1.42 48.92 2.05
C VAL A 615 -1.42 50.20 1.27
N LYS A 616 -2.53 50.55 0.62
CA LYS A 616 -2.62 51.75 -0.20
C LYS A 616 -2.34 53.02 0.58
N ALA A 617 -1.74 54.01 -0.07
CA ALA A 617 -1.51 55.33 0.50
C ALA A 617 -2.78 55.94 1.07
N LEU A 618 -2.67 56.46 2.29
CA LEU A 618 -3.81 56.91 3.09
C LEU A 618 -4.53 58.14 2.56
N GLY A 619 -3.90 58.85 1.61
CA GLY A 619 -4.35 60.13 1.14
C GLY A 619 -4.21 61.24 2.21
N HIS A 620 -4.45 62.48 1.81
CA HIS A 620 -4.48 63.62 2.75
C HIS A 620 -5.89 63.82 3.31
N GLU A 621 -5.96 63.99 4.61
CA GLU A 621 -7.18 64.37 5.32
C GLU A 621 -6.96 65.74 5.96
N TYR A 622 -7.61 66.80 5.39
CA TYR A 622 -7.41 68.18 5.83
C TYR A 622 -8.41 68.58 6.89
N LYS A 623 -7.91 69.17 8.00
CA LYS A 623 -8.68 69.84 9.03
C LYS A 623 -7.99 71.16 9.35
N ASP A 624 -8.74 72.26 9.36
CA ASP A 624 -8.23 73.63 9.56
C ASP A 624 -7.06 73.99 8.62
N GLY A 625 -7.15 73.53 7.35
CA GLY A 625 -6.16 73.81 6.32
C GLY A 625 -4.85 73.05 6.45
N LYS A 626 -4.77 72.00 7.30
CA LYS A 626 -3.59 71.13 7.43
C LYS A 626 -4.00 69.65 7.43
N CYS A 627 -3.25 68.82 6.74
CA CYS A 627 -3.44 67.37 6.81
C CYS A 627 -3.16 66.87 8.21
N VAL A 628 -4.13 66.20 8.82
CA VAL A 628 -4.03 65.68 10.18
C VAL A 628 -2.99 64.54 10.34
N ARG A 629 -2.59 63.89 9.22
CA ARG A 629 -1.63 62.79 9.22
C ARG A 629 -0.18 63.24 8.97
N CYS A 630 0.05 64.11 8.00
CA CYS A 630 1.42 64.50 7.61
C CYS A 630 1.73 65.98 7.83
N GLY A 631 0.75 66.79 8.24
CA GLY A 631 0.94 68.26 8.47
C GLY A 631 1.02 69.12 7.23
N LEU A 632 0.90 68.53 6.01
CA LEU A 632 0.92 69.29 4.76
C LEU A 632 -0.21 70.29 4.79
N VAL A 633 0.14 71.57 4.47
CA VAL A 633 -0.85 72.66 4.37
C VAL A 633 -1.62 72.49 3.07
N GLU A 634 -2.94 72.53 3.13
CA GLU A 634 -3.80 72.55 1.96
C GLU A 634 -3.46 73.77 1.10
N ALA A 635 -3.04 73.53 -0.16
CA ALA A 635 -2.75 74.60 -1.08
C ALA A 635 -4.02 75.42 -1.26
N ALA A 636 -3.99 76.73 -0.91
CA ALA A 636 -5.09 77.64 -1.19
C ALA A 636 -5.36 77.61 -2.69
N VAL A 637 -6.54 77.15 -3.09
CA VAL A 637 -7.01 77.30 -4.46
C VAL A 637 -7.22 78.77 -4.68
N SER A 638 -6.25 79.48 -5.35
CA SER A 638 -6.48 80.81 -5.83
C SER A 638 -7.54 80.71 -6.93
N GLU A 639 -8.70 81.28 -6.70
CA GLU A 639 -9.67 81.56 -7.75
C GLU A 639 -9.08 82.63 -8.69
N ASP A 640 -8.21 82.22 -9.59
CA ASP A 640 -7.86 82.99 -10.72
C ASP A 640 -8.41 82.34 -11.99
N GLN A 641 -9.19 83.10 -12.72
CA GLN A 641 -10.02 82.70 -13.83
C GLN A 641 -9.26 81.84 -14.85
N ALA A 642 -9.61 80.58 -14.90
CA ALA A 642 -9.16 79.69 -15.96
C ALA A 642 -9.87 80.05 -17.26
N GLN A 643 -9.21 80.81 -18.08
CA GLN A 643 -9.43 80.73 -19.52
C GLN A 643 -8.93 79.39 -19.99
N THR A 644 -9.85 78.52 -20.33
CA THR A 644 -9.58 77.25 -21.00
C THR A 644 -8.89 77.49 -22.35
N PRO A 645 -7.67 77.04 -22.60
CA PRO A 645 -7.20 76.86 -23.94
C PRO A 645 -7.94 75.70 -24.57
N LYS A 646 -8.72 76.02 -25.61
CA LYS A 646 -9.14 75.01 -26.58
C LYS A 646 -7.91 74.53 -27.33
N THR A 647 -7.33 73.42 -26.95
CA THR A 647 -6.48 72.64 -27.83
C THR A 647 -7.15 71.27 -28.02
N GLY A 648 -7.80 71.23 -29.22
CA GLY A 648 -8.17 69.91 -29.74
C GLY A 648 -6.89 69.15 -30.07
N ASP A 649 -6.74 68.01 -29.45
CA ASP A 649 -5.97 66.91 -30.01
C ASP A 649 -6.48 65.58 -29.42
N GLU A 650 -7.64 65.20 -29.94
CA GLU A 650 -8.21 63.84 -29.64
C GLU A 650 -7.56 62.74 -30.48
N ASN A 651 -6.49 63.06 -31.25
CA ASN A 651 -5.93 62.12 -32.23
C ASN A 651 -4.62 61.41 -31.80
N GLN A 652 -4.06 61.68 -30.63
CA GLN A 652 -2.79 61.03 -30.26
C GLN A 652 -2.96 59.79 -29.38
N MET A 653 -4.02 59.66 -28.61
CA MET A 653 -4.23 58.44 -27.82
C MET A 653 -4.51 57.19 -28.69
N GLY A 654 -5.19 57.38 -29.83
CA GLY A 654 -5.38 56.31 -30.81
C GLY A 654 -4.06 55.84 -31.47
N LEU A 655 -3.10 56.74 -31.67
CA LEU A 655 -1.81 56.40 -32.26
C LEU A 655 -0.91 55.62 -31.27
N TYR A 656 -0.96 55.93 -29.97
CA TYR A 656 -0.20 55.18 -28.95
C TYR A 656 -0.79 53.79 -28.70
N MET A 657 -2.11 53.63 -28.77
CA MET A 657 -2.76 52.31 -28.68
C MET A 657 -2.42 51.44 -29.91
N ILE A 658 -2.39 52.02 -31.11
CA ILE A 658 -1.98 51.29 -32.33
C ILE A 658 -0.49 50.94 -32.28
N ALA A 659 0.36 51.82 -31.77
CA ALA A 659 1.80 51.56 -31.61
C ALA A 659 2.07 50.43 -30.58
N MET A 660 1.31 50.34 -29.47
CA MET A 660 1.41 49.25 -28.50
C MET A 660 0.89 47.91 -29.06
N LEU A 661 -0.16 47.93 -29.86
CA LEU A 661 -0.67 46.72 -30.53
C LEU A 661 0.28 46.20 -31.61
N LEU A 662 0.93 47.08 -32.34
CA LEU A 662 1.96 46.71 -33.35
C LEU A 662 3.26 46.20 -32.69
N ALA A 663 3.66 46.73 -31.54
CA ALA A 663 4.79 46.21 -30.76
C ALA A 663 4.53 44.82 -30.19
N SER A 664 3.31 44.56 -29.76
CA SER A 664 2.89 43.21 -29.27
C SER A 664 2.85 42.19 -30.41
N ALA A 665 2.43 42.58 -31.63
CA ALA A 665 2.41 41.69 -32.79
C ALA A 665 3.84 41.39 -33.33
N CYS A 666 4.80 42.32 -33.20
CA CYS A 666 6.20 42.07 -33.56
C CYS A 666 6.91 41.11 -32.57
N LEU A 667 6.56 41.12 -31.29
CA LEU A 667 7.11 40.21 -30.31
C LEU A 667 6.55 38.77 -30.46
N ALA A 668 5.30 38.62 -30.88
CA ALA A 668 4.71 37.32 -31.20
C ALA A 668 5.27 36.71 -32.50
N GLY A 669 5.58 37.56 -33.52
CA GLY A 669 6.16 37.11 -34.79
C GLY A 669 7.60 36.61 -34.70
N THR A 670 8.38 37.07 -33.74
CA THR A 670 9.77 36.62 -33.54
C THR A 670 9.89 35.32 -32.74
N ALA A 671 8.86 34.97 -31.98
CA ALA A 671 8.82 33.69 -31.26
C ALA A 671 8.47 32.51 -32.18
N VAL A 672 7.70 32.73 -33.25
CA VAL A 672 7.29 31.65 -34.18
C VAL A 672 8.41 31.33 -35.20
N THR A 673 9.31 32.29 -35.52
CA THR A 673 10.42 32.02 -36.46
C THR A 673 11.65 31.36 -35.81
N ALA A 674 11.74 31.31 -34.49
CA ALA A 674 12.81 30.60 -33.75
C ALA A 674 12.55 29.11 -33.55
N LYS A 675 11.31 28.61 -33.74
CA LYS A 675 10.92 27.23 -33.54
C LYS A 675 11.04 26.33 -34.78
N ASN A 676 11.38 26.92 -35.96
CA ASN A 676 11.53 26.18 -37.22
C ASN A 676 12.99 26.02 -37.71
N LYS A 677 13.98 26.20 -36.81
CA LYS A 677 15.38 25.88 -37.10
C LYS A 677 16.05 25.25 -35.87
N ARG A 678 15.61 24.01 -35.53
CA ARG A 678 16.44 23.01 -34.84
C ARG A 678 15.87 21.64 -35.13
#